data_0533de8dcd6d7946c1e90da8c577aae0
#
_entry.id   0533de8dcd6d7946c1e90da8c577aae0
#
_cell.length_a   1.000
_cell.length_b   1.000
_cell.length_c   1.000
_cell.angle_alpha   90.00
_cell.angle_beta   90.00
_cell.angle_gamma   90.00
#
_symmetry.space_group_name_H-M   'P 1'
#
loop_
_entity.id
_entity.type
_entity.pdbx_description
1 polymer ?
#
loop_
_entity_poly.entity_id
_entity_poly.type
_entity_poly.pdbx_seq_one_letter_code
_entity_poly.pdbx_strand_id
1 'polypeptide(L)'
;MKNYRFLLLALALLLFKTASADSNPQFSTAGFYELPQSGRTVHSMNPAWRFYKGSAEGAESVTFDDSRWEVVSLPHGLEYLPTEASGCINYQGEAWYRKHFTPNEQLKGRKLFLHFEAIMGKSKVYVNGKLLAEHYGGYLPVVLDVTEAIQWNKENLIAVWTDNSNDPAYPPGKAQEVLDFCYFGGIYRDCWLIAHRDVYITDPNFEHETAGGGLFVAYDNVSESSATVLMQTQVRNDSRQDFRGVIEYELQQPDGRQAALVNTKVQIRSGKALTTSDKVKLQTPQLWSPEHPNLYNLIVRIRNQKGDVVDGYRRRIGIRSIEFKGKDGFWLNGKPYGQPLIGANRHQDYAVVGNAVSNGLHWRDAKKLRDAGLKVIRNAHCPQDPAFMDACDELGLFVIVNTPGWQFWNEAPVFAERVYDDIRQMVRRDRNHPCVWLWEPILNETWYPADFAKRTKDIVSEEYPYPYCYSGCDSEARGHEVYPVQFGHPSNADKQWAMTHMDPNVTYFTREWGDNVDDWNSHNSPSRVARNWGEHAMLVQAQHYAAPSYPFTSYDALYRTPRQHVGGCLWHSFDHQRGYHPDPFYGGLMDVFRQPKYSYYMFKAQRSPEVEKQPFETGPVVYIAHEMTPFSPKDVTVYSNCEEVRLTYNKGGKTWTYKRPVRTEGMPSPVIVFKDVYDFMIDEKMSMLHQRQADVFLRAEGIIDGKVVATHEVRPARRPEKLILWADHEGMELKADGSDLVTVIAAVADKAGNIKHLNNYQVQFSVEGEGRLVGDASVGANPVPVKWGTAPVLIQSTTKPGKIRIVASVRWKGSQMPTSAVLELESKPAVHPLVYAESEAKLIGQSMSKAGSASTTRTAEELQTEQNRKAENDRKLKEVEKQQADFGEKN
;
A
#
# COMPACT_ATOMS: atom_id res chain seq x y z
N MET A 1 56.40 -5.18 -1.03
CA MET A 1 55.51 -4.20 -0.36
C MET A 1 54.43 -3.67 -1.28
N LYS A 2 53.81 -4.49 -2.14
CA LYS A 2 52.68 -4.08 -3.04
C LYS A 2 51.39 -4.85 -2.77
N ASN A 3 51.38 -5.86 -1.91
CA ASN A 3 50.21 -6.72 -1.69
C ASN A 3 49.40 -6.40 -0.42
N TYR A 4 49.79 -5.41 0.38
CA TYR A 4 49.10 -5.06 1.63
C TYR A 4 48.07 -3.91 1.44
N ARG A 5 48.09 -3.16 0.33
CA ARG A 5 47.13 -2.07 0.08
C ARG A 5 45.80 -2.55 -0.49
N PHE A 6 45.73 -3.71 -1.14
CA PHE A 6 44.51 -4.28 -1.63
C PHE A 6 43.69 -5.01 -0.53
N LEU A 7 44.37 -5.55 0.48
CA LEU A 7 43.69 -6.19 1.61
C LEU A 7 43.01 -5.17 2.55
N LEU A 8 43.57 -3.96 2.69
CA LEU A 8 42.99 -2.91 3.51
C LEU A 8 41.81 -2.21 2.86
N LEU A 9 41.73 -2.12 1.52
CA LEU A 9 40.55 -1.61 0.83
C LEU A 9 39.39 -2.63 0.83
N ALA A 10 39.69 -3.91 0.76
CA ALA A 10 38.69 -4.97 0.86
C ALA A 10 38.12 -5.10 2.29
N LEU A 11 38.99 -4.84 3.33
CA LEU A 11 38.54 -4.83 4.72
C LEU A 11 37.75 -3.55 5.08
N ALA A 12 38.05 -2.42 4.44
CA ALA A 12 37.26 -1.19 4.64
C ALA A 12 35.86 -1.24 3.96
N LEU A 13 35.71 -2.00 2.87
CA LEU A 13 34.41 -2.28 2.24
C LEU A 13 33.62 -3.35 3.00
N LEU A 14 34.26 -4.15 3.86
CA LEU A 14 33.59 -5.14 4.72
C LEU A 14 33.18 -4.57 6.10
N LEU A 15 33.66 -3.39 6.48
CA LEU A 15 33.37 -2.76 7.77
C LEU A 15 32.21 -1.73 7.73
N PHE A 16 31.61 -1.48 6.57
CA PHE A 16 30.38 -0.68 6.45
C PHE A 16 29.11 -1.51 6.19
N LYS A 17 29.16 -2.82 6.32
CA LYS A 17 27.99 -3.59 6.74
C LYS A 17 27.84 -3.44 8.26
N THR A 18 27.51 -2.25 8.72
CA THR A 18 26.88 -2.12 10.02
C THR A 18 25.62 -2.97 9.98
N ALA A 19 25.57 -3.97 10.83
CA ALA A 19 24.39 -4.72 11.11
C ALA A 19 23.24 -3.75 11.43
N SER A 20 22.41 -3.43 10.43
CA SER A 20 21.02 -3.28 10.71
C SER A 20 20.63 -4.62 11.34
N ALA A 21 20.11 -4.62 12.52
CA ALA A 21 19.34 -5.75 12.96
C ALA A 21 18.19 -5.82 11.95
N ASP A 22 18.32 -6.70 10.95
CA ASP A 22 17.26 -7.04 10.03
C ASP A 22 16.17 -7.70 10.87
N SER A 23 15.36 -6.88 11.54
CA SER A 23 14.07 -7.33 12.02
C SER A 23 13.23 -7.51 10.78
N ASN A 24 13.13 -8.74 10.31
CA ASN A 24 12.25 -9.11 9.21
C ASN A 24 10.84 -8.59 9.55
N PRO A 25 10.23 -7.76 8.70
CA PRO A 25 8.89 -7.22 8.97
C PRO A 25 7.91 -8.31 9.35
N GLN A 26 7.03 -8.02 10.30
CA GLN A 26 6.01 -8.93 10.77
C GLN A 26 4.64 -8.35 10.47
N PHE A 27 3.76 -9.19 9.91
CA PHE A 27 2.38 -8.83 9.64
C PHE A 27 1.45 -9.45 10.70
N SER A 28 0.44 -8.69 11.09
CA SER A 28 -0.61 -9.19 11.95
C SER A 28 -1.56 -10.11 11.17
N THR A 29 -2.20 -11.03 11.87
CA THR A 29 -3.25 -11.88 11.35
C THR A 29 -4.54 -11.52 12.03
N ALA A 30 -5.56 -11.13 11.28
CA ALA A 30 -6.80 -10.62 11.87
C ALA A 30 -6.56 -9.56 12.96
N GLY A 31 -5.54 -8.72 12.78
CA GLY A 31 -5.19 -7.64 13.69
C GLY A 31 -4.42 -8.04 14.96
N PHE A 32 -3.91 -9.26 15.07
CA PHE A 32 -3.07 -9.70 16.19
C PHE A 32 -1.84 -10.47 15.71
N TYR A 33 -0.86 -10.64 16.59
CA TYR A 33 0.30 -11.50 16.37
C TYR A 33 0.19 -12.73 17.25
N GLU A 34 0.41 -13.90 16.67
CA GLU A 34 0.34 -15.18 17.39
C GLU A 34 1.33 -15.20 18.56
N LEU A 35 0.89 -15.74 19.68
CA LEU A 35 1.69 -15.96 20.87
C LEU A 35 1.87 -17.47 21.09
N PRO A 36 3.10 -17.98 21.08
CA PRO A 36 3.35 -19.41 21.29
C PRO A 36 2.69 -19.93 22.57
N GLN A 37 2.08 -21.11 22.51
CA GLN A 37 1.43 -21.79 23.64
C GLN A 37 0.27 -21.00 24.28
N SER A 38 -0.31 -20.04 23.56
CA SER A 38 -1.42 -19.23 24.08
C SER A 38 -2.77 -19.96 24.11
N GLY A 39 -2.88 -21.10 23.45
CA GLY A 39 -4.19 -21.75 23.22
C GLY A 39 -4.87 -21.31 21.94
N ARG A 40 -4.42 -20.21 21.30
CA ARG A 40 -4.84 -19.74 19.99
C ARG A 40 -3.85 -20.21 18.93
N THR A 41 -4.34 -20.66 17.77
CA THR A 41 -3.49 -21.00 16.63
C THR A 41 -4.10 -20.44 15.34
N VAL A 42 -3.22 -20.08 14.42
CA VAL A 42 -3.59 -19.51 13.11
C VAL A 42 -3.08 -20.42 12.01
N HIS A 43 -3.91 -20.65 11.02
CA HIS A 43 -3.57 -21.44 9.84
C HIS A 43 -3.93 -20.66 8.59
N SER A 44 -3.01 -20.60 7.62
CA SER A 44 -3.28 -19.95 6.34
C SER A 44 -4.13 -20.85 5.46
N MET A 45 -5.25 -20.32 5.00
CA MET A 45 -6.14 -20.95 4.03
C MET A 45 -5.82 -20.52 2.60
N ASN A 46 -4.79 -19.72 2.37
CA ASN A 46 -4.48 -19.11 1.07
C ASN A 46 -4.18 -20.12 -0.04
N PRO A 47 -3.37 -21.20 0.14
CA PRO A 47 -2.99 -22.06 -0.98
C PRO A 47 -4.13 -22.91 -1.52
N ALA A 48 -4.11 -23.19 -2.81
CA ALA A 48 -4.87 -24.23 -3.46
C ALA A 48 -6.40 -24.16 -3.30
N TRP A 49 -6.98 -23.14 -3.88
CA TRP A 49 -8.41 -23.00 -4.11
C TRP A 49 -8.76 -23.40 -5.53
N ARG A 50 -9.84 -24.13 -5.72
CA ARG A 50 -10.44 -24.32 -7.04
C ARG A 50 -11.25 -23.10 -7.42
N PHE A 51 -10.99 -22.55 -8.59
CA PHE A 51 -11.53 -21.30 -9.06
C PHE A 51 -12.25 -21.44 -10.38
N TYR A 52 -13.40 -20.79 -10.51
CA TYR A 52 -14.16 -20.71 -11.75
C TYR A 52 -14.69 -19.29 -11.96
N LYS A 53 -14.38 -18.71 -13.11
CA LYS A 53 -14.84 -17.39 -13.52
C LYS A 53 -16.16 -17.54 -14.27
N GLY A 54 -17.28 -17.12 -13.67
CA GLY A 54 -18.62 -17.23 -14.22
C GLY A 54 -19.62 -17.83 -13.24
N SER A 55 -20.85 -18.01 -13.71
CA SER A 55 -21.92 -18.66 -12.97
C SER A 55 -21.75 -20.18 -12.98
N ALA A 56 -21.97 -20.82 -11.83
CA ALA A 56 -21.93 -22.28 -11.68
C ALA A 56 -23.02 -22.70 -10.70
N GLU A 57 -24.18 -23.06 -11.24
CA GLU A 57 -25.35 -23.49 -10.46
C GLU A 57 -25.04 -24.76 -9.66
N GLY A 58 -25.33 -24.76 -8.35
CA GLY A 58 -25.08 -25.89 -7.46
C GLY A 58 -23.63 -26.00 -6.95
N ALA A 59 -22.77 -25.02 -7.25
CA ALA A 59 -21.35 -25.07 -6.84
C ALA A 59 -21.14 -24.92 -5.32
N GLU A 60 -22.16 -24.59 -4.55
CA GLU A 60 -22.16 -24.68 -3.09
C GLU A 60 -22.21 -26.11 -2.55
N SER A 61 -22.70 -27.05 -3.37
CA SER A 61 -22.88 -28.46 -3.00
C SER A 61 -21.55 -29.20 -2.89
N VAL A 62 -21.44 -30.07 -1.89
CA VAL A 62 -20.28 -30.98 -1.72
C VAL A 62 -20.18 -32.03 -2.85
N THR A 63 -21.26 -32.28 -3.59
CA THR A 63 -21.29 -33.26 -4.69
C THR A 63 -21.01 -32.64 -6.05
N PHE A 64 -20.83 -31.34 -6.14
CA PHE A 64 -20.50 -30.66 -7.38
C PHE A 64 -19.09 -31.03 -7.85
N ASP A 65 -18.95 -31.38 -9.14
CA ASP A 65 -17.65 -31.73 -9.73
C ASP A 65 -16.89 -30.50 -10.18
N ASP A 66 -15.89 -30.12 -9.39
CA ASP A 66 -14.96 -29.01 -9.67
C ASP A 66 -13.57 -29.48 -10.13
N SER A 67 -13.44 -30.77 -10.52
CA SER A 67 -12.15 -31.35 -10.88
C SER A 67 -11.45 -30.68 -12.07
N ARG A 68 -12.20 -29.95 -12.88
CA ARG A 68 -11.70 -29.22 -14.07
C ARG A 68 -11.45 -27.74 -13.80
N TRP A 69 -11.72 -27.27 -12.57
CA TRP A 69 -11.52 -25.87 -12.22
C TRP A 69 -10.02 -25.58 -12.06
N GLU A 70 -9.65 -24.35 -12.32
CA GLU A 70 -8.31 -23.85 -12.07
C GLU A 70 -7.96 -23.93 -10.59
N VAL A 71 -6.68 -24.17 -10.27
CA VAL A 71 -6.18 -24.13 -8.89
C VAL A 71 -5.34 -22.88 -8.70
N VAL A 72 -5.76 -22.05 -7.75
CA VAL A 72 -5.15 -20.75 -7.46
C VAL A 72 -4.77 -20.62 -5.98
N SER A 73 -3.96 -19.64 -5.65
CA SER A 73 -3.69 -19.24 -4.26
C SER A 73 -4.17 -17.82 -4.02
N LEU A 74 -4.68 -17.56 -2.80
CA LEU A 74 -5.02 -16.22 -2.33
C LEU A 74 -3.75 -15.47 -1.86
N PRO A 75 -3.70 -14.15 -1.98
CA PRO A 75 -4.63 -13.25 -2.65
C PRO A 75 -4.82 -13.55 -4.14
N HIS A 76 -6.05 -13.51 -4.65
CA HIS A 76 -6.34 -13.83 -6.04
C HIS A 76 -7.36 -12.88 -6.65
N GLY A 77 -7.02 -12.26 -7.78
CA GLY A 77 -7.92 -11.53 -8.65
C GLY A 77 -8.59 -12.48 -9.66
N LEU A 78 -9.75 -12.09 -10.20
CA LEU A 78 -10.52 -12.95 -11.13
C LEU A 78 -9.77 -13.23 -12.45
N GLU A 79 -8.72 -12.48 -12.73
CA GLU A 79 -7.88 -12.63 -13.93
C GLU A 79 -6.56 -11.86 -13.79
N TYR A 80 -5.59 -12.19 -14.62
CA TYR A 80 -4.44 -11.34 -14.86
C TYR A 80 -4.77 -10.30 -15.92
N LEU A 81 -4.26 -9.09 -15.75
CA LEU A 81 -4.54 -7.95 -16.60
C LEU A 81 -3.28 -7.46 -17.31
N PRO A 82 -3.40 -6.83 -18.47
CA PRO A 82 -2.28 -6.09 -19.04
C PRO A 82 -1.68 -5.11 -18.03
N THR A 83 -0.38 -4.93 -18.08
CA THR A 83 0.40 -4.14 -17.11
C THR A 83 -0.18 -2.75 -16.82
N GLU A 84 -0.67 -2.09 -17.86
CA GLU A 84 -1.25 -0.75 -17.81
C GLU A 84 -2.73 -0.79 -18.26
N ALA A 85 -3.47 -1.79 -17.78
CA ALA A 85 -4.88 -1.94 -18.09
C ALA A 85 -5.70 -0.79 -17.51
N SER A 86 -6.56 -0.20 -18.33
CA SER A 86 -7.55 0.80 -17.94
C SER A 86 -8.74 0.73 -18.89
N GLY A 87 -9.76 1.55 -18.66
CA GLY A 87 -10.96 1.57 -19.50
C GLY A 87 -11.92 0.44 -19.15
N CYS A 88 -11.94 0.02 -17.89
CA CYS A 88 -12.88 -0.97 -17.37
C CYS A 88 -12.82 -2.32 -18.15
N ILE A 89 -11.61 -2.77 -18.49
CA ILE A 89 -11.43 -4.03 -19.22
C ILE A 89 -11.42 -5.26 -18.31
N ASN A 90 -11.35 -5.05 -16.98
CA ASN A 90 -11.41 -6.11 -15.99
C ASN A 90 -12.78 -6.80 -16.01
N TYR A 91 -12.78 -8.10 -15.74
CA TYR A 91 -13.99 -8.90 -15.63
C TYR A 91 -14.92 -8.38 -14.52
N GLN A 92 -16.20 -8.27 -14.84
CA GLN A 92 -17.26 -7.91 -13.91
C GLN A 92 -18.34 -8.96 -13.99
N GLY A 93 -18.63 -9.62 -12.88
CA GLY A 93 -19.60 -10.71 -12.84
C GLY A 93 -19.29 -11.72 -11.75
N GLU A 94 -20.00 -12.83 -11.84
CA GLU A 94 -19.93 -13.92 -10.87
C GLU A 94 -18.61 -14.70 -10.97
N ALA A 95 -18.15 -15.20 -9.84
CA ALA A 95 -17.07 -16.17 -9.76
C ALA A 95 -17.26 -17.07 -8.53
N TRP A 96 -16.63 -18.21 -8.58
CA TRP A 96 -16.67 -19.21 -7.52
C TRP A 96 -15.27 -19.63 -7.10
N TYR A 97 -15.11 -19.81 -5.78
CA TYR A 97 -13.94 -20.40 -5.15
C TYR A 97 -14.36 -21.59 -4.31
N ARG A 98 -13.64 -22.70 -4.40
CA ARG A 98 -13.92 -23.91 -3.64
C ARG A 98 -12.63 -24.43 -3.02
N LYS A 99 -12.64 -24.65 -1.71
CA LYS A 99 -11.51 -25.14 -0.94
C LYS A 99 -11.84 -26.47 -0.30
N HIS A 100 -11.16 -27.52 -0.74
CA HIS A 100 -11.23 -28.85 -0.13
C HIS A 100 -10.13 -28.97 0.93
N PHE A 101 -10.46 -29.43 2.11
CA PHE A 101 -9.48 -29.66 3.15
C PHE A 101 -9.97 -30.65 4.22
N THR A 102 -9.02 -31.35 4.84
CA THR A 102 -9.28 -32.16 6.02
C THR A 102 -8.69 -31.42 7.22
N PRO A 103 -9.52 -31.09 8.22
CA PRO A 103 -9.05 -30.35 9.40
C PRO A 103 -8.06 -31.20 10.21
N ASN A 104 -7.03 -30.55 10.73
CA ASN A 104 -6.06 -31.20 11.60
C ASN A 104 -6.77 -31.67 12.88
N GLU A 105 -6.60 -32.94 13.27
CA GLU A 105 -7.14 -33.56 14.48
C GLU A 105 -6.80 -32.76 15.77
N GLN A 106 -5.67 -32.04 15.79
CA GLN A 106 -5.27 -31.19 16.90
C GLN A 106 -6.22 -30.02 17.15
N LEU A 107 -7.04 -29.68 16.16
CA LEU A 107 -8.04 -28.61 16.26
C LEU A 107 -9.38 -29.12 16.80
N LYS A 108 -9.56 -30.43 16.96
CA LYS A 108 -10.80 -31.04 17.43
C LYS A 108 -11.17 -30.56 18.85
N GLY A 109 -12.43 -30.16 19.00
CA GLY A 109 -12.94 -29.58 20.25
C GLY A 109 -12.52 -28.13 20.50
N ARG A 110 -12.01 -27.43 19.48
CA ARG A 110 -11.76 -25.98 19.52
C ARG A 110 -12.88 -25.22 18.83
N LYS A 111 -13.00 -23.95 19.15
CA LYS A 111 -13.77 -22.97 18.38
C LYS A 111 -12.96 -22.62 17.14
N LEU A 112 -13.62 -22.62 15.99
CA LEU A 112 -12.98 -22.36 14.69
C LEU A 112 -13.63 -21.17 14.00
N PHE A 113 -12.82 -20.16 13.70
CA PHE A 113 -13.25 -18.99 12.95
C PHE A 113 -12.56 -18.94 11.61
N LEU A 114 -13.34 -18.73 10.55
CA LEU A 114 -12.83 -18.42 9.23
C LEU A 114 -12.86 -16.91 9.06
N HIS A 115 -11.71 -16.31 8.74
CA HIS A 115 -11.54 -14.88 8.61
C HIS A 115 -11.00 -14.56 7.23
N PHE A 116 -11.84 -14.02 6.35
CA PHE A 116 -11.42 -13.39 5.11
C PHE A 116 -11.16 -11.91 5.39
N GLU A 117 -9.99 -11.40 5.04
CA GLU A 117 -9.66 -9.99 5.23
C GLU A 117 -10.42 -9.08 4.26
N ALA A 118 -10.78 -9.59 3.07
CA ALA A 118 -11.75 -9.01 2.17
C ALA A 118 -12.15 -9.96 1.03
N ILE A 119 -13.38 -9.83 0.54
CA ILE A 119 -13.89 -10.44 -0.69
C ILE A 119 -14.55 -9.33 -1.50
N MET A 120 -14.15 -9.11 -2.75
CA MET A 120 -14.66 -7.97 -3.52
C MET A 120 -16.09 -8.17 -4.00
N GLY A 121 -16.93 -7.19 -3.72
CA GLY A 121 -18.31 -7.11 -4.20
C GLY A 121 -19.31 -7.77 -3.27
N LYS A 122 -20.35 -8.39 -3.83
CA LYS A 122 -21.27 -9.26 -3.08
C LYS A 122 -20.63 -10.63 -2.92
N SER A 123 -20.82 -11.25 -1.77
CA SER A 123 -20.31 -12.59 -1.56
C SER A 123 -21.23 -13.45 -0.68
N LYS A 124 -21.18 -14.76 -0.90
CA LYS A 124 -21.84 -15.78 -0.08
C LYS A 124 -20.82 -16.86 0.27
N VAL A 125 -20.72 -17.17 1.56
CA VAL A 125 -19.79 -18.19 2.05
C VAL A 125 -20.57 -19.40 2.57
N TYR A 126 -20.24 -20.55 2.01
CA TYR A 126 -20.84 -21.85 2.35
C TYR A 126 -19.78 -22.74 2.99
N VAL A 127 -20.16 -23.51 4.01
CA VAL A 127 -19.34 -24.61 4.53
C VAL A 127 -20.16 -25.90 4.45
N ASN A 128 -19.64 -26.91 3.76
CA ASN A 128 -20.32 -28.18 3.54
C ASN A 128 -21.75 -28.03 2.99
N GLY A 129 -21.95 -27.08 2.07
CA GLY A 129 -23.24 -26.78 1.43
C GLY A 129 -24.16 -25.88 2.24
N LYS A 130 -23.82 -25.54 3.46
CA LYS A 130 -24.61 -24.65 4.33
C LYS A 130 -24.16 -23.21 4.16
N LEU A 131 -25.07 -22.29 3.80
CA LEU A 131 -24.80 -20.85 3.79
C LEU A 131 -24.56 -20.37 5.23
N LEU A 132 -23.40 -19.72 5.48
CA LEU A 132 -23.03 -19.16 6.78
C LEU A 132 -22.98 -17.64 6.78
N ALA A 133 -22.64 -17.01 5.64
CA ALA A 133 -22.65 -15.56 5.51
C ALA A 133 -23.05 -15.09 4.12
N GLU A 134 -23.69 -13.94 4.10
CA GLU A 134 -23.89 -13.09 2.92
C GLU A 134 -23.33 -11.71 3.25
N HIS A 135 -22.48 -11.16 2.38
CA HIS A 135 -21.79 -9.90 2.61
C HIS A 135 -21.90 -8.98 1.39
N TYR A 136 -21.95 -7.68 1.65
CA TYR A 136 -22.02 -6.60 0.66
C TYR A 136 -20.91 -5.59 0.95
N GLY A 137 -20.09 -5.31 -0.05
CA GLY A 137 -18.91 -4.47 0.04
C GLY A 137 -17.65 -5.24 -0.31
N GLY A 138 -16.49 -4.59 -0.31
CA GLY A 138 -15.31 -5.26 -0.86
C GLY A 138 -14.01 -5.03 -0.09
N TYR A 139 -14.04 -4.32 1.04
CA TYR A 139 -12.81 -3.79 1.63
C TYR A 139 -12.61 -4.12 3.12
N LEU A 140 -13.58 -4.81 3.71
CA LEU A 140 -13.62 -5.10 5.14
C LEU A 140 -13.76 -6.61 5.40
N PRO A 141 -13.45 -7.08 6.62
CA PRO A 141 -13.38 -8.51 6.90
C PRO A 141 -14.74 -9.19 6.85
N VAL A 142 -14.72 -10.46 6.42
CA VAL A 142 -15.85 -11.40 6.57
C VAL A 142 -15.42 -12.49 7.55
N VAL A 143 -15.99 -12.46 8.75
CA VAL A 143 -15.61 -13.35 9.86
C VAL A 143 -16.75 -14.29 10.22
N LEU A 144 -16.48 -15.59 10.30
CA LEU A 144 -17.48 -16.64 10.45
C LEU A 144 -17.09 -17.63 11.57
N ASP A 145 -18.01 -17.97 12.47
CA ASP A 145 -17.87 -19.16 13.32
C ASP A 145 -18.26 -20.40 12.50
N VAL A 146 -17.27 -21.24 12.20
CA VAL A 146 -17.45 -22.47 11.41
C VAL A 146 -17.43 -23.74 12.27
N THR A 147 -17.37 -23.61 13.60
CA THR A 147 -17.17 -24.70 14.55
C THR A 147 -18.16 -25.86 14.34
N GLU A 148 -19.46 -25.56 14.24
CA GLU A 148 -20.50 -26.58 14.09
C GLU A 148 -20.65 -27.07 12.64
N ALA A 149 -20.08 -26.37 11.68
CA ALA A 149 -20.16 -26.74 10.27
C ALA A 149 -19.06 -27.69 9.84
N ILE A 150 -17.96 -27.77 10.60
CA ILE A 150 -16.81 -28.63 10.30
C ILE A 150 -17.09 -30.10 10.66
N GLN A 151 -16.80 -30.98 9.72
CA GLN A 151 -16.87 -32.44 9.88
C GLN A 151 -15.46 -33.00 10.12
N TRP A 152 -15.29 -33.68 11.28
CA TRP A 152 -14.01 -34.27 11.66
C TRP A 152 -13.74 -35.58 10.95
N ASN A 153 -12.46 -35.86 10.62
CA ASN A 153 -12.01 -37.06 9.91
C ASN A 153 -12.63 -37.23 8.52
N LYS A 154 -13.06 -36.14 7.92
CA LYS A 154 -13.61 -36.10 6.56
C LYS A 154 -13.08 -34.88 5.85
N GLU A 155 -13.12 -34.95 4.54
CA GLU A 155 -12.93 -33.74 3.71
C GLU A 155 -14.09 -32.79 3.93
N ASN A 156 -13.77 -31.53 4.09
CA ASN A 156 -14.72 -30.41 4.17
C ASN A 156 -14.56 -29.52 2.94
N LEU A 157 -15.65 -28.85 2.60
CA LEU A 157 -15.71 -27.87 1.54
C LEU A 157 -16.05 -26.50 2.10
N ILE A 158 -15.22 -25.51 1.77
CA ILE A 158 -15.59 -24.09 1.82
C ILE A 158 -15.87 -23.66 0.38
N ALA A 159 -17.08 -23.17 0.09
CA ALA A 159 -17.41 -22.59 -1.20
C ALA A 159 -17.76 -21.11 -1.04
N VAL A 160 -17.18 -20.27 -1.91
CA VAL A 160 -17.42 -18.82 -1.92
C VAL A 160 -17.90 -18.41 -3.29
N TRP A 161 -19.12 -17.89 -3.35
CA TRP A 161 -19.62 -17.15 -4.50
C TRP A 161 -19.29 -15.68 -4.32
N THR A 162 -18.82 -15.00 -5.35
CA THR A 162 -18.56 -13.57 -5.35
C THR A 162 -19.01 -12.94 -6.67
N ASP A 163 -19.42 -11.68 -6.63
CA ASP A 163 -19.86 -10.91 -7.79
C ASP A 163 -19.43 -9.45 -7.64
N ASN A 164 -18.55 -8.99 -8.54
CA ASN A 164 -18.06 -7.61 -8.58
C ASN A 164 -18.75 -6.74 -9.65
N SER A 165 -19.94 -7.14 -10.11
CA SER A 165 -20.77 -6.33 -11.01
C SER A 165 -21.18 -5.02 -10.38
N ASN A 166 -21.49 -4.03 -11.21
CA ASN A 166 -22.02 -2.75 -10.76
C ASN A 166 -23.32 -2.94 -9.95
N ASP A 167 -23.35 -2.43 -8.74
CA ASP A 167 -24.53 -2.48 -7.88
C ASP A 167 -24.67 -1.17 -7.08
N PRO A 168 -25.71 -0.37 -7.33
CA PRO A 168 -25.91 0.90 -6.65
C PRO A 168 -26.38 0.77 -5.20
N ALA A 169 -26.60 -0.43 -4.70
CA ALA A 169 -27.17 -0.67 -3.38
C ALA A 169 -26.14 -0.74 -2.25
N TYR A 170 -24.82 -0.73 -2.55
CA TYR A 170 -23.75 -0.72 -1.56
C TYR A 170 -22.52 0.03 -2.09
N PRO A 171 -21.64 0.57 -1.21
CA PRO A 171 -20.43 1.30 -1.62
C PRO A 171 -19.45 0.45 -2.45
N PRO A 172 -18.78 1.08 -3.44
CA PRO A 172 -18.84 2.48 -3.84
C PRO A 172 -20.10 2.84 -4.65
N GLY A 173 -20.91 1.88 -5.14
CA GLY A 173 -22.19 2.06 -5.79
C GLY A 173 -22.15 2.62 -7.21
N LYS A 174 -21.17 3.44 -7.53
CA LYS A 174 -20.93 4.04 -8.86
C LYS A 174 -20.44 2.96 -9.82
N ALA A 175 -20.95 2.99 -11.06
CA ALA A 175 -20.55 2.05 -12.09
C ALA A 175 -19.05 2.15 -12.41
N GLN A 176 -18.36 1.02 -12.60
CA GLN A 176 -16.89 0.99 -12.76
C GLN A 176 -16.41 1.75 -13.99
N GLU A 177 -17.16 1.73 -15.06
CA GLU A 177 -16.85 2.44 -16.30
C GLU A 177 -16.88 3.98 -16.20
N VAL A 178 -17.28 4.52 -15.05
CA VAL A 178 -17.25 5.95 -14.74
C VAL A 178 -16.51 6.27 -13.45
N LEU A 179 -15.72 5.31 -12.95
CA LEU A 179 -14.85 5.48 -11.79
C LEU A 179 -13.41 5.81 -12.19
N ASP A 180 -12.71 6.54 -11.35
CA ASP A 180 -11.27 6.78 -11.47
C ASP A 180 -10.39 5.63 -10.90
N PHE A 181 -11.01 4.50 -10.60
CA PHE A 181 -10.37 3.26 -10.16
C PHE A 181 -11.23 2.05 -10.57
N CYS A 182 -10.75 0.81 -10.33
CA CYS A 182 -11.47 -0.42 -10.66
C CYS A 182 -11.75 -1.25 -9.39
N TYR A 183 -12.87 -2.01 -9.39
CA TYR A 183 -13.10 -3.07 -8.39
C TYR A 183 -12.59 -4.39 -8.96
N PHE A 184 -11.33 -4.67 -8.76
CA PHE A 184 -10.77 -5.96 -9.16
C PHE A 184 -11.38 -7.05 -8.29
N GLY A 185 -12.25 -7.89 -8.88
CA GLY A 185 -12.99 -8.92 -8.16
C GLY A 185 -12.11 -10.02 -7.59
N GLY A 186 -12.69 -10.85 -6.74
CA GLY A 186 -12.06 -12.04 -6.16
C GLY A 186 -11.85 -11.99 -4.65
N ILE A 187 -11.25 -13.06 -4.12
CA ILE A 187 -10.73 -13.10 -2.74
C ILE A 187 -9.30 -12.54 -2.80
N TYR A 188 -9.19 -11.22 -2.78
CA TYR A 188 -7.97 -10.51 -3.11
C TYR A 188 -7.10 -10.14 -1.90
N ARG A 189 -7.45 -10.62 -0.70
CA ARG A 189 -6.68 -10.55 0.56
C ARG A 189 -6.61 -11.93 1.19
N ASP A 190 -5.90 -12.01 2.30
CA ASP A 190 -5.65 -13.25 3.00
C ASP A 190 -6.93 -13.90 3.58
N CYS A 191 -6.89 -15.22 3.72
CA CYS A 191 -7.90 -16.02 4.40
C CYS A 191 -7.24 -16.87 5.49
N TRP A 192 -7.77 -16.78 6.72
CA TRP A 192 -7.25 -17.43 7.91
C TRP A 192 -8.25 -18.35 8.55
N LEU A 193 -7.79 -19.51 9.03
CA LEU A 193 -8.52 -20.35 9.99
C LEU A 193 -7.90 -20.14 11.37
N ILE A 194 -8.67 -19.52 12.27
CA ILE A 194 -8.25 -19.20 13.62
C ILE A 194 -8.94 -20.16 14.58
N ALA A 195 -8.14 -20.86 15.39
CA ALA A 195 -8.65 -21.82 16.36
C ALA A 195 -8.41 -21.35 17.79
N HIS A 196 -9.47 -21.34 18.60
CA HIS A 196 -9.46 -20.97 20.01
C HIS A 196 -9.87 -22.15 20.91
N ARG A 197 -9.63 -22.02 22.21
CA ARG A 197 -10.35 -22.82 23.22
C ARG A 197 -11.74 -22.20 23.44
N ASP A 198 -12.57 -22.86 24.30
CA ASP A 198 -13.92 -22.38 24.62
C ASP A 198 -13.95 -21.03 25.36
N VAL A 199 -12.84 -20.61 25.97
CA VAL A 199 -12.69 -19.28 26.56
C VAL A 199 -11.66 -18.52 25.79
N TYR A 200 -12.05 -17.41 25.16
CA TYR A 200 -11.21 -16.69 24.20
C TYR A 200 -11.52 -15.19 24.13
N ILE A 201 -10.52 -14.43 23.69
CA ILE A 201 -10.67 -13.02 23.32
C ILE A 201 -11.39 -12.96 21.99
N THR A 202 -12.47 -12.20 21.91
CA THR A 202 -13.37 -12.11 20.75
C THR A 202 -12.74 -11.37 19.56
N ASP A 203 -13.42 -11.42 18.42
CA ASP A 203 -13.09 -10.60 17.24
C ASP A 203 -14.05 -9.40 17.17
N PRO A 204 -13.58 -8.15 17.03
CA PRO A 204 -14.44 -6.97 17.07
C PRO A 204 -15.37 -6.86 15.86
N ASN A 205 -14.97 -7.38 14.69
CA ASN A 205 -15.80 -7.37 13.49
C ASN A 205 -16.84 -8.50 13.48
N PHE A 206 -16.61 -9.58 14.25
CA PHE A 206 -17.58 -10.66 14.44
C PHE A 206 -18.63 -10.32 15.50
N GLU A 207 -18.20 -9.71 16.64
CA GLU A 207 -19.13 -9.42 17.76
C GLU A 207 -20.10 -8.27 17.46
N HIS A 208 -19.77 -7.38 16.53
CA HIS A 208 -20.58 -6.20 16.17
C HIS A 208 -20.94 -5.27 17.33
N GLU A 209 -20.18 -5.30 18.41
CA GLU A 209 -20.45 -4.50 19.62
C GLU A 209 -19.83 -3.10 19.49
N THR A 210 -20.61 -2.06 19.71
CA THR A 210 -20.14 -0.66 19.63
C THR A 210 -19.07 -0.39 20.66
N ALA A 211 -17.93 0.16 20.25
CA ALA A 211 -16.72 0.36 21.07
C ALA A 211 -16.28 -0.90 21.84
N GLY A 212 -16.69 -2.08 21.36
CA GLY A 212 -16.48 -3.37 22.02
C GLY A 212 -15.75 -4.38 21.15
N GLY A 213 -15.77 -5.63 21.60
CA GLY A 213 -15.13 -6.74 20.90
C GLY A 213 -13.60 -6.72 20.94
N GLY A 214 -12.98 -7.89 21.09
CA GLY A 214 -11.53 -8.05 21.04
C GLY A 214 -10.77 -7.24 22.09
N LEU A 215 -9.56 -6.83 21.70
CA LEU A 215 -8.73 -5.87 22.43
C LEU A 215 -8.93 -4.47 21.82
N PHE A 216 -9.17 -3.49 22.67
CA PHE A 216 -9.18 -2.09 22.31
C PHE A 216 -8.18 -1.34 23.17
N VAL A 217 -7.24 -0.63 22.54
CA VAL A 217 -6.20 0.16 23.22
C VAL A 217 -6.38 1.63 22.89
N ALA A 218 -6.43 2.45 23.91
CA ALA A 218 -6.48 3.90 23.79
C ALA A 218 -5.50 4.56 24.76
N TYR A 219 -5.34 5.85 24.63
CA TYR A 219 -4.37 6.61 25.44
C TYR A 219 -5.02 7.83 26.06
N ASP A 220 -4.50 8.22 27.21
CA ASP A 220 -4.91 9.45 27.92
C ASP A 220 -3.71 10.11 28.58
N ASN A 221 -3.76 11.42 28.76
CA ASN A 221 -2.72 12.21 29.43
C ASN A 221 -1.30 11.91 28.90
N VAL A 222 -1.15 11.89 27.57
CA VAL A 222 0.12 11.57 26.91
C VAL A 222 1.05 12.78 26.90
N SER A 223 2.24 12.57 27.42
CA SER A 223 3.35 13.53 27.40
C SER A 223 4.69 12.79 27.43
N GLU A 224 5.81 13.50 27.23
CA GLU A 224 7.14 12.91 27.36
C GLU A 224 7.42 12.40 28.77
N SER A 225 6.78 12.96 29.79
CA SER A 225 6.97 12.56 31.19
C SER A 225 6.10 11.40 31.61
N SER A 226 4.91 11.24 31.03
CA SER A 226 4.01 10.15 31.38
C SER A 226 2.94 9.93 30.31
N ALA A 227 2.37 8.71 30.27
CA ALA A 227 1.19 8.39 29.51
C ALA A 227 0.34 7.37 30.24
N THR A 228 -0.97 7.41 30.06
CA THR A 228 -1.90 6.38 30.51
C THR A 228 -2.30 5.52 29.31
N VAL A 229 -2.05 4.22 29.38
CA VAL A 229 -2.53 3.23 28.39
C VAL A 229 -3.83 2.65 28.93
N LEU A 230 -4.90 2.77 28.20
CA LEU A 230 -6.21 2.21 28.47
C LEU A 230 -6.34 0.90 27.67
N MET A 231 -6.73 -0.18 28.32
CA MET A 231 -6.85 -1.51 27.71
C MET A 231 -8.24 -2.06 28.01
N GLN A 232 -9.04 -2.24 26.97
CA GLN A 232 -10.34 -2.88 27.08
C GLN A 232 -10.27 -4.23 26.37
N THR A 233 -10.70 -5.30 27.04
CA THR A 233 -10.71 -6.65 26.46
C THR A 233 -12.03 -7.32 26.67
N GLN A 234 -12.60 -7.86 25.60
CA GLN A 234 -13.78 -8.71 25.67
C GLN A 234 -13.37 -10.18 25.58
N VAL A 235 -13.81 -10.95 26.56
CA VAL A 235 -13.59 -12.40 26.64
C VAL A 235 -14.94 -13.13 26.64
N ARG A 236 -15.07 -14.12 25.76
CA ARG A 236 -16.25 -14.99 25.68
C ARG A 236 -15.95 -16.35 26.31
N ASN A 237 -16.95 -16.90 27.01
CA ASN A 237 -16.93 -18.24 27.56
C ASN A 237 -18.02 -19.09 26.90
N ASP A 238 -17.69 -19.88 25.92
CA ASP A 238 -18.59 -20.82 25.24
C ASP A 238 -18.54 -22.22 25.84
N SER A 239 -17.80 -22.41 26.95
CA SER A 239 -17.80 -23.68 27.68
C SER A 239 -19.11 -23.88 28.42
N ARG A 240 -19.35 -25.14 28.83
CA ARG A 240 -20.56 -25.52 29.62
C ARG A 240 -20.52 -25.13 31.11
N GLN A 241 -19.44 -24.53 31.57
CA GLN A 241 -19.22 -24.15 32.95
C GLN A 241 -18.80 -22.68 33.05
N ASP A 242 -19.12 -22.07 34.20
CA ASP A 242 -18.62 -20.73 34.51
C ASP A 242 -17.08 -20.74 34.55
N PHE A 243 -16.48 -19.77 33.88
CA PHE A 243 -15.04 -19.59 33.90
C PHE A 243 -14.63 -18.63 35.02
N ARG A 244 -13.58 -18.99 35.74
CA ARG A 244 -12.90 -18.10 36.70
C ARG A 244 -11.42 -18.07 36.35
N GLY A 245 -10.86 -16.86 36.29
CA GLY A 245 -9.47 -16.72 35.90
C GLY A 245 -8.97 -15.30 36.02
N VAL A 246 -7.93 -15.02 35.24
CA VAL A 246 -7.25 -13.72 35.21
C VAL A 246 -7.02 -13.30 33.76
N ILE A 247 -7.30 -12.05 33.47
CA ILE A 247 -6.77 -11.37 32.26
C ILE A 247 -5.45 -10.73 32.67
N GLU A 248 -4.35 -11.13 32.03
CA GLU A 248 -3.01 -10.62 32.25
C GLU A 248 -2.62 -9.77 31.06
N TYR A 249 -2.24 -8.52 31.33
CA TYR A 249 -1.64 -7.62 30.35
C TYR A 249 -0.18 -7.40 30.68
N GLU A 250 0.70 -7.83 29.80
CA GLU A 250 2.13 -7.56 29.87
C GLU A 250 2.48 -6.54 28.77
N LEU A 251 2.97 -5.37 29.17
CA LEU A 251 3.44 -4.34 28.25
C LEU A 251 4.97 -4.37 28.19
N GLN A 252 5.51 -4.59 27.00
CA GLN A 252 6.95 -4.61 26.73
C GLN A 252 7.35 -3.38 25.93
N GLN A 253 8.46 -2.77 26.29
CA GLN A 253 9.09 -1.67 25.55
C GLN A 253 9.57 -2.14 24.17
N PRO A 254 9.92 -1.22 23.25
CA PRO A 254 10.47 -1.58 21.95
C PRO A 254 11.72 -2.48 22.01
N ASP A 255 12.49 -2.40 23.08
CA ASP A 255 13.66 -3.25 23.33
C ASP A 255 13.35 -4.60 24.00
N GLY A 256 12.07 -4.92 24.21
CA GLY A 256 11.58 -6.17 24.80
C GLY A 256 11.53 -6.17 26.33
N ARG A 257 12.02 -5.14 27.04
CA ARG A 257 11.95 -5.08 28.50
C ARG A 257 10.52 -4.86 28.96
N GLN A 258 10.10 -5.54 30.01
CA GLN A 258 8.79 -5.36 30.61
C GLN A 258 8.65 -3.93 31.17
N ALA A 259 7.66 -3.20 30.65
CA ALA A 259 7.29 -1.86 31.12
C ALA A 259 6.23 -1.91 32.21
N ALA A 260 5.28 -2.85 32.10
CA ALA A 260 4.21 -3.02 33.07
C ALA A 260 3.62 -4.43 33.02
N LEU A 261 2.98 -4.82 34.11
CA LEU A 261 2.18 -6.05 34.22
C LEU A 261 0.91 -5.71 35.00
N VAL A 262 -0.25 -6.01 34.43
CA VAL A 262 -1.56 -5.79 35.06
C VAL A 262 -2.34 -7.11 35.04
N ASN A 263 -2.99 -7.42 36.16
CA ASN A 263 -3.77 -8.65 36.34
C ASN A 263 -5.17 -8.34 36.83
N THR A 264 -6.20 -8.74 36.09
CA THR A 264 -7.59 -8.50 36.39
C THR A 264 -8.33 -9.82 36.58
N LYS A 265 -8.85 -10.06 37.76
CA LYS A 265 -9.64 -11.26 38.06
C LYS A 265 -11.00 -11.16 37.38
N VAL A 266 -11.41 -12.26 36.74
CA VAL A 266 -12.68 -12.34 36.02
C VAL A 266 -13.46 -13.59 36.37
N GLN A 267 -14.79 -13.46 36.34
CA GLN A 267 -15.72 -14.57 36.33
C GLN A 267 -16.71 -14.38 35.17
N ILE A 268 -16.75 -15.35 34.28
CA ILE A 268 -17.54 -15.27 33.04
C ILE A 268 -18.49 -16.47 33.03
N ARG A 269 -19.80 -16.19 33.00
CA ARG A 269 -20.83 -17.25 32.98
C ARG A 269 -20.74 -18.04 31.66
N SER A 270 -21.11 -19.30 31.72
CA SER A 270 -21.29 -20.16 30.54
C SER A 270 -22.14 -19.47 29.46
N GLY A 271 -21.71 -19.49 28.21
CA GLY A 271 -22.39 -18.90 27.07
C GLY A 271 -22.44 -17.37 27.07
N LYS A 272 -21.63 -16.67 27.89
CA LYS A 272 -21.60 -15.20 27.98
C LYS A 272 -20.23 -14.61 27.64
N ALA A 273 -20.24 -13.35 27.22
CA ALA A 273 -19.07 -12.53 27.13
C ALA A 273 -18.98 -11.53 28.29
N LEU A 274 -17.78 -11.11 28.61
CA LEU A 274 -17.47 -10.07 29.59
C LEU A 274 -16.45 -9.11 29.00
N THR A 275 -16.75 -7.82 29.02
CA THR A 275 -15.81 -6.75 28.69
C THR A 275 -15.21 -6.18 29.96
N THR A 276 -13.90 -6.12 30.07
CA THR A 276 -13.16 -5.48 31.17
C THR A 276 -12.40 -4.27 30.65
N SER A 277 -12.18 -3.30 31.52
CA SER A 277 -11.35 -2.12 31.21
C SER A 277 -10.31 -1.93 32.29
N ASP A 278 -9.06 -1.89 31.88
CA ASP A 278 -7.89 -1.72 32.73
C ASP A 278 -7.05 -0.54 32.25
N LYS A 279 -6.18 -0.02 33.11
CA LYS A 279 -5.27 1.06 32.74
C LYS A 279 -3.92 0.93 33.43
N VAL A 280 -2.89 1.40 32.76
CA VAL A 280 -1.55 1.51 33.32
C VAL A 280 -0.95 2.88 33.02
N LYS A 281 -0.35 3.49 34.04
CA LYS A 281 0.42 4.73 33.88
C LYS A 281 1.89 4.42 33.71
N LEU A 282 2.44 4.86 32.61
CA LEU A 282 3.89 4.77 32.31
C LEU A 282 4.57 6.09 32.64
N GLN A 283 5.79 6.02 33.12
CA GLN A 283 6.70 7.15 33.30
C GLN A 283 7.68 7.18 32.12
N THR A 284 7.98 8.35 31.60
CA THR A 284 8.89 8.58 30.48
C THR A 284 8.71 7.57 29.32
N PRO A 285 7.49 7.45 28.73
CA PRO A 285 7.24 6.51 27.66
C PRO A 285 8.02 6.87 26.39
N GLN A 286 8.41 5.86 25.61
CA GLN A 286 8.90 6.06 24.26
C GLN A 286 7.70 6.28 23.33
N LEU A 287 7.45 7.54 22.98
CA LEU A 287 6.30 7.94 22.20
C LEU A 287 6.48 7.56 20.72
N TRP A 288 5.37 7.24 20.07
CA TRP A 288 5.32 7.01 18.63
C TRP A 288 5.16 8.35 17.89
N SER A 289 5.92 8.52 16.82
CA SER A 289 5.80 9.61 15.85
C SER A 289 6.33 9.15 14.49
N PRO A 290 6.08 9.90 13.38
CA PRO A 290 6.73 9.62 12.10
C PRO A 290 8.25 9.60 12.16
N GLU A 291 8.85 10.40 13.02
CA GLU A 291 10.31 10.48 13.21
C GLU A 291 10.83 9.32 14.08
N HIS A 292 10.04 8.89 15.05
CA HIS A 292 10.41 7.82 16.00
C HIS A 292 9.23 6.84 16.16
N PRO A 293 9.07 5.87 15.24
CA PRO A 293 7.93 4.94 15.25
C PRO A 293 8.11 3.84 16.31
N ASN A 294 8.18 4.24 17.56
CA ASN A 294 8.36 3.34 18.69
C ASN A 294 7.12 2.47 18.94
N LEU A 295 7.27 1.16 18.80
CA LEU A 295 6.19 0.20 19.00
C LEU A 295 6.44 -0.65 20.25
N TYR A 296 5.50 -0.61 21.18
CA TYR A 296 5.43 -1.53 22.32
C TYR A 296 4.76 -2.84 21.92
N ASN A 297 5.09 -3.93 22.59
CA ASN A 297 4.33 -5.16 22.51
C ASN A 297 3.38 -5.24 23.71
N LEU A 298 2.09 -5.22 23.44
CA LEU A 298 1.07 -5.54 24.43
C LEU A 298 0.68 -7.00 24.28
N ILE A 299 0.99 -7.81 25.28
CA ILE A 299 0.66 -9.23 25.32
C ILE A 299 -0.52 -9.38 26.27
N VAL A 300 -1.60 -9.98 25.77
CA VAL A 300 -2.80 -10.28 26.57
C VAL A 300 -2.91 -11.79 26.70
N ARG A 301 -3.07 -12.29 27.94
CA ARG A 301 -3.25 -13.71 28.23
C ARG A 301 -4.47 -13.90 29.14
N ILE A 302 -5.26 -14.88 28.81
CA ILE A 302 -6.35 -15.37 29.68
C ILE A 302 -5.82 -16.60 30.40
N ARG A 303 -5.75 -16.52 31.75
CA ARG A 303 -5.30 -17.63 32.59
C ARG A 303 -6.46 -18.22 33.39
N ASN A 304 -6.51 -19.55 33.43
CA ASN A 304 -7.44 -20.26 34.33
C ASN A 304 -6.97 -20.20 35.81
N GLN A 305 -7.76 -20.77 36.72
CA GLN A 305 -7.43 -20.82 38.15
C GLN A 305 -6.14 -21.61 38.48
N LYS A 306 -5.69 -22.50 37.58
CA LYS A 306 -4.44 -23.26 37.73
C LYS A 306 -3.21 -22.48 37.21
N GLY A 307 -3.44 -21.30 36.60
CA GLY A 307 -2.39 -20.49 35.98
C GLY A 307 -2.10 -20.82 34.50
N ASP A 308 -2.76 -21.83 33.91
CA ASP A 308 -2.57 -22.18 32.53
C ASP A 308 -3.15 -21.10 31.59
N VAL A 309 -2.46 -20.79 30.53
CA VAL A 309 -2.96 -19.89 29.51
C VAL A 309 -4.00 -20.62 28.63
N VAL A 310 -5.22 -20.09 28.59
CA VAL A 310 -6.31 -20.67 27.79
C VAL A 310 -6.51 -19.96 26.46
N ASP A 311 -6.20 -18.65 26.38
CA ASP A 311 -6.12 -17.86 25.16
C ASP A 311 -5.16 -16.69 25.34
N GLY A 312 -4.66 -16.12 24.27
CA GLY A 312 -3.86 -14.92 24.27
C GLY A 312 -3.18 -14.63 22.94
N TYR A 313 -2.79 -13.39 22.77
CA TYR A 313 -2.05 -12.92 21.63
C TYR A 313 -1.24 -11.65 21.98
N ARG A 314 -0.40 -11.25 21.08
CA ARG A 314 0.37 -10.02 21.14
C ARG A 314 -0.21 -8.99 20.15
N ARG A 315 -0.23 -7.72 20.55
CA ARG A 315 -0.48 -6.59 19.64
C ARG A 315 0.65 -5.59 19.74
N ARG A 316 1.08 -5.04 18.59
CA ARG A 316 1.97 -3.87 18.58
C ARG A 316 1.13 -2.62 18.79
N ILE A 317 1.58 -1.72 19.65
CA ILE A 317 0.91 -0.46 19.96
C ILE A 317 1.92 0.68 19.97
N GLY A 318 1.51 1.87 19.56
CA GLY A 318 2.34 3.08 19.59
C GLY A 318 1.69 4.16 20.45
N ILE A 319 2.32 4.50 21.56
CA ILE A 319 1.80 5.48 22.52
C ILE A 319 1.95 6.88 21.94
N ARG A 320 0.84 7.56 21.69
CA ARG A 320 0.82 8.89 21.11
C ARG A 320 -0.42 9.69 21.50
N SER A 321 -0.34 11.02 21.37
CA SER A 321 -1.50 11.91 21.31
C SER A 321 -1.47 12.71 20.01
N ILE A 322 -2.62 12.87 19.39
CA ILE A 322 -2.84 13.76 18.24
C ILE A 322 -3.94 14.75 18.61
N GLU A 323 -3.76 16.00 18.26
CA GLU A 323 -4.75 17.04 18.54
C GLU A 323 -4.78 18.03 17.37
N PHE A 324 -5.99 18.41 16.95
CA PHE A 324 -6.21 19.48 15.99
C PHE A 324 -6.81 20.66 16.73
N LYS A 325 -6.10 21.82 16.73
CA LYS A 325 -6.41 22.99 17.54
C LYS A 325 -6.81 24.22 16.70
N GLY A 326 -7.59 23.99 15.65
CA GLY A 326 -8.06 25.04 14.77
C GLY A 326 -6.89 25.87 14.22
N LYS A 327 -6.91 27.19 14.45
CA LYS A 327 -5.86 28.13 14.02
C LYS A 327 -4.44 27.77 14.50
N ASP A 328 -4.31 27.02 15.59
CA ASP A 328 -3.02 26.60 16.15
C ASP A 328 -2.49 25.31 15.51
N GLY A 329 -3.22 24.74 14.54
CA GLY A 329 -2.82 23.63 13.69
C GLY A 329 -2.77 22.29 14.41
N PHE A 330 -1.90 21.41 13.91
CA PHE A 330 -1.72 20.04 14.40
C PHE A 330 -0.68 19.95 15.52
N TRP A 331 -1.02 19.16 16.55
CA TRP A 331 -0.16 18.88 17.70
C TRP A 331 0.04 17.37 17.84
N LEU A 332 1.29 16.97 18.05
CA LEU A 332 1.68 15.59 18.27
C LEU A 332 2.39 15.48 19.63
N ASN A 333 1.94 14.54 20.46
CA ASN A 333 2.56 14.27 21.76
C ASN A 333 2.68 15.53 22.66
N GLY A 334 1.62 16.36 22.63
CA GLY A 334 1.54 17.59 23.42
C GLY A 334 2.36 18.76 22.89
N LYS A 335 3.00 18.63 21.72
CA LYS A 335 3.78 19.69 21.08
C LYS A 335 3.22 20.05 19.71
N PRO A 336 3.32 21.33 19.31
CA PRO A 336 2.97 21.72 17.94
C PRO A 336 3.85 21.00 16.94
N TYR A 337 3.26 20.43 15.90
CA TYR A 337 4.02 19.87 14.79
C TYR A 337 4.50 20.99 13.88
N GLY A 338 5.81 21.19 13.82
CA GLY A 338 6.41 22.41 13.26
C GLY A 338 6.53 22.48 11.75
N GLN A 339 6.17 21.41 11.01
CA GLN A 339 6.27 21.33 9.56
C GLN A 339 4.95 20.84 8.96
N PRO A 340 4.61 21.21 7.71
CA PRO A 340 3.48 20.61 7.04
C PRO A 340 3.71 19.12 6.84
N LEU A 341 2.65 18.33 7.01
CA LEU A 341 2.63 16.92 6.70
C LEU A 341 2.45 16.74 5.19
N ILE A 342 3.52 16.32 4.52
CA ILE A 342 3.46 16.01 3.10
C ILE A 342 3.25 14.51 2.94
N GLY A 343 2.26 14.17 2.12
CA GLY A 343 1.87 12.80 1.85
C GLY A 343 1.47 12.55 0.41
N ALA A 344 0.89 11.37 0.20
CA ALA A 344 0.28 11.00 -1.07
C ALA A 344 -0.95 10.13 -0.85
N ASN A 345 -1.84 10.11 -1.82
CA ASN A 345 -2.95 9.17 -1.90
C ASN A 345 -2.43 7.82 -2.39
N ARG A 346 -3.09 6.72 -2.00
CA ARG A 346 -2.73 5.38 -2.44
C ARG A 346 -3.94 4.56 -2.84
N HIS A 347 -3.99 4.15 -4.11
CA HIS A 347 -4.69 2.94 -4.54
C HIS A 347 -3.77 1.74 -4.35
N GLN A 348 -4.33 0.57 -4.00
CA GLN A 348 -3.52 -0.62 -3.73
C GLN A 348 -3.25 -1.48 -4.96
N ASP A 349 -3.88 -1.18 -6.11
CA ASP A 349 -3.69 -1.96 -7.34
C ASP A 349 -2.23 -2.02 -7.80
N TYR A 350 -1.88 -3.15 -8.39
CA TYR A 350 -0.55 -3.46 -8.86
C TYR A 350 -0.60 -4.02 -10.28
N ALA A 351 0.47 -3.81 -11.03
CA ALA A 351 0.61 -4.35 -12.38
C ALA A 351 0.29 -5.85 -12.43
N VAL A 352 -0.47 -6.27 -13.42
CA VAL A 352 -0.86 -7.66 -13.72
C VAL A 352 -1.90 -8.24 -12.77
N VAL A 353 -1.80 -8.01 -11.46
CA VAL A 353 -2.63 -8.69 -10.43
C VAL A 353 -3.78 -7.85 -9.89
N GLY A 354 -3.91 -6.59 -10.31
CA GLY A 354 -4.91 -5.68 -9.76
C GLY A 354 -4.76 -5.54 -8.24
N ASN A 355 -5.83 -5.74 -7.48
CA ASN A 355 -5.81 -5.61 -6.01
C ASN A 355 -5.26 -6.85 -5.26
N ALA A 356 -4.98 -7.96 -5.98
CA ALA A 356 -4.50 -9.21 -5.36
C ALA A 356 -2.98 -9.14 -5.06
N VAL A 357 -2.61 -8.31 -4.12
CA VAL A 357 -1.22 -7.96 -3.77
C VAL A 357 -0.80 -8.68 -2.49
N SER A 358 0.40 -9.27 -2.49
CA SER A 358 0.92 -9.95 -1.29
C SER A 358 1.38 -8.98 -0.20
N ASN A 359 1.43 -9.46 1.05
CA ASN A 359 1.86 -8.67 2.21
C ASN A 359 3.25 -8.05 2.02
N GLY A 360 4.18 -8.79 1.40
CA GLY A 360 5.52 -8.29 1.10
C GLY A 360 5.52 -7.09 0.17
N LEU A 361 4.62 -7.05 -0.82
CA LEU A 361 4.49 -5.90 -1.73
C LEU A 361 3.85 -4.69 -1.03
N HIS A 362 2.90 -4.89 -0.12
CA HIS A 362 2.32 -3.81 0.69
C HIS A 362 3.37 -3.15 1.59
N TRP A 363 4.22 -3.95 2.24
CA TRP A 363 5.37 -3.44 2.99
C TRP A 363 6.29 -2.59 2.11
N ARG A 364 6.66 -3.12 0.94
CA ARG A 364 7.55 -2.44 0.01
C ARG A 364 6.97 -1.11 -0.45
N ASP A 365 5.66 -1.04 -0.71
CA ASP A 365 4.98 0.21 -1.06
C ASP A 365 5.14 1.25 0.06
N ALA A 366 4.82 0.88 1.32
CA ALA A 366 4.98 1.75 2.47
C ALA A 366 6.43 2.20 2.66
N LYS A 367 7.40 1.27 2.51
CA LYS A 367 8.84 1.56 2.61
C LYS A 367 9.29 2.59 1.59
N LYS A 368 8.92 2.40 0.30
CA LYS A 368 9.26 3.34 -0.77
C LYS A 368 8.64 4.72 -0.55
N LEU A 369 7.39 4.77 -0.09
CA LEU A 369 6.72 6.04 0.21
C LEU A 369 7.39 6.76 1.38
N ARG A 370 7.78 6.02 2.42
CA ARG A 370 8.51 6.59 3.55
C ARG A 370 9.91 7.06 3.15
N ASP A 371 10.63 6.30 2.34
CA ASP A 371 11.95 6.64 1.80
C ASP A 371 11.90 7.86 0.87
N ALA A 372 10.78 8.10 0.19
CA ALA A 372 10.50 9.34 -0.52
C ALA A 372 10.32 10.56 0.41
N GLY A 373 10.27 10.36 1.73
CA GLY A 373 10.10 11.43 2.72
C GLY A 373 8.65 11.74 3.07
N LEU A 374 7.69 10.95 2.58
CA LEU A 374 6.28 11.12 2.93
C LEU A 374 6.05 10.78 4.40
N LYS A 375 5.08 11.47 5.03
CA LYS A 375 4.72 11.30 6.43
C LYS A 375 3.25 10.96 6.64
N VAL A 376 2.42 11.11 5.62
CA VAL A 376 1.00 10.77 5.67
C VAL A 376 0.57 10.11 4.36
N ILE A 377 -0.24 9.08 4.46
CA ILE A 377 -0.88 8.40 3.32
C ILE A 377 -2.38 8.51 3.49
N ARG A 378 -3.07 8.93 2.45
CA ARG A 378 -4.53 8.86 2.41
C ARG A 378 -4.94 7.61 1.62
N ASN A 379 -5.76 6.80 2.22
CA ASN A 379 -6.24 5.54 1.67
C ASN A 379 -7.39 5.77 0.68
N ALA A 380 -7.09 6.40 -0.45
CA ALA A 380 -8.12 6.71 -1.44
C ALA A 380 -8.56 5.46 -2.22
N HIS A 381 -9.85 5.13 -2.35
CA HIS A 381 -10.95 5.68 -1.54
C HIS A 381 -11.60 4.52 -0.79
N CYS A 382 -10.82 3.80 0.01
CA CYS A 382 -11.25 2.62 0.75
C CYS A 382 -10.22 2.19 1.81
N PRO A 383 -10.62 1.42 2.82
CA PRO A 383 -9.69 0.83 3.77
C PRO A 383 -8.69 -0.10 3.06
N GLN A 384 -7.40 0.13 3.30
CA GLN A 384 -6.31 -0.63 2.68
C GLN A 384 -6.11 -1.98 3.35
N ASP A 385 -5.24 -2.79 2.75
CA ASP A 385 -4.81 -4.07 3.28
C ASP A 385 -4.23 -3.96 4.70
N PRO A 386 -4.53 -4.90 5.63
CA PRO A 386 -3.96 -4.90 6.98
C PRO A 386 -2.43 -4.88 7.02
N ALA A 387 -1.76 -5.56 6.09
CA ALA A 387 -0.29 -5.56 6.03
C ALA A 387 0.28 -4.16 5.71
N PHE A 388 -0.44 -3.34 4.92
CA PHE A 388 -0.05 -1.96 4.69
C PHE A 388 -0.18 -1.11 5.95
N MET A 389 -1.23 -1.33 6.77
CA MET A 389 -1.41 -0.64 8.04
C MET A 389 -0.32 -1.00 9.04
N ASP A 390 0.04 -2.29 9.14
CA ASP A 390 1.17 -2.76 9.95
C ASP A 390 2.51 -2.13 9.51
N ALA A 391 2.72 -2.00 8.20
CA ALA A 391 3.90 -1.35 7.64
C ALA A 391 3.94 0.15 7.99
N CYS A 392 2.79 0.84 7.92
CA CYS A 392 2.69 2.26 8.30
C CYS A 392 2.98 2.48 9.79
N ASP A 393 2.54 1.58 10.67
CA ASP A 393 2.88 1.60 12.09
C ASP A 393 4.39 1.53 12.33
N GLU A 394 5.06 0.60 11.65
CA GLU A 394 6.48 0.33 11.81
C GLU A 394 7.37 1.40 11.16
N LEU A 395 6.94 1.93 10.02
CA LEU A 395 7.72 2.90 9.23
C LEU A 395 7.42 4.37 9.61
N GLY A 396 6.48 4.63 10.51
CA GLY A 396 6.16 6.00 10.91
C GLY A 396 5.43 6.79 9.82
N LEU A 397 4.42 6.19 9.20
CA LEU A 397 3.51 6.86 8.28
C LEU A 397 2.16 7.08 8.97
N PHE A 398 1.68 8.29 9.02
CA PHE A 398 0.28 8.55 9.35
C PHE A 398 -0.63 8.06 8.23
N VAL A 399 -1.84 7.65 8.59
CA VAL A 399 -2.86 7.20 7.64
C VAL A 399 -4.18 7.93 7.86
N ILE A 400 -4.75 8.45 6.78
CA ILE A 400 -6.15 8.88 6.71
C ILE A 400 -6.93 7.67 6.18
N VAL A 401 -7.81 7.11 7.02
CA VAL A 401 -8.58 5.91 6.68
C VAL A 401 -9.94 6.32 6.14
N ASN A 402 -10.22 5.92 4.89
CA ASN A 402 -11.39 6.35 4.13
C ASN A 402 -12.47 5.28 4.11
N THR A 403 -13.72 5.72 4.22
CA THR A 403 -14.91 4.93 3.88
C THR A 403 -14.93 4.64 2.37
N PRO A 404 -15.30 3.44 1.92
CA PRO A 404 -15.44 3.15 0.50
C PRO A 404 -16.47 4.07 -0.17
N GLY A 405 -16.10 4.74 -1.26
CA GLY A 405 -17.03 5.54 -2.05
C GLY A 405 -16.45 6.81 -2.66
N TRP A 406 -16.95 7.15 -3.86
CA TRP A 406 -16.51 8.31 -4.63
C TRP A 406 -17.61 8.78 -5.59
N GLN A 407 -17.99 10.07 -5.51
CA GLN A 407 -18.91 10.75 -6.43
C GLN A 407 -20.23 9.99 -6.68
N PHE A 408 -20.78 9.35 -5.65
CA PHE A 408 -22.02 8.60 -5.77
C PHE A 408 -22.82 8.62 -4.47
N TRP A 409 -24.09 8.90 -4.59
CA TRP A 409 -25.09 8.80 -3.54
C TRP A 409 -26.33 8.09 -4.05
N ASN A 410 -26.92 7.21 -3.23
CA ASN A 410 -28.19 6.56 -3.50
C ASN A 410 -29.17 6.90 -2.37
N GLU A 411 -30.32 7.44 -2.74
CA GLU A 411 -31.37 7.82 -1.80
C GLU A 411 -32.07 6.62 -1.11
N ALA A 412 -31.85 5.39 -1.60
CA ALA A 412 -32.37 4.21 -0.96
C ALA A 412 -31.76 4.01 0.43
N PRO A 413 -32.57 3.88 1.52
CA PRO A 413 -32.05 3.78 2.88
C PRO A 413 -31.00 2.67 3.08
N VAL A 414 -31.11 1.57 2.34
CA VAL A 414 -30.17 0.44 2.42
C VAL A 414 -28.74 0.83 2.04
N PHE A 415 -28.56 1.82 1.17
CA PHE A 415 -27.23 2.31 0.80
C PHE A 415 -26.55 3.01 2.00
N ALA A 416 -27.23 3.97 2.61
CA ALA A 416 -26.72 4.67 3.78
C ALA A 416 -26.43 3.71 4.95
N GLU A 417 -27.31 2.74 5.22
CA GLU A 417 -27.10 1.74 6.28
C GLU A 417 -25.84 0.90 6.04
N ARG A 418 -25.57 0.51 4.78
CA ARG A 418 -24.36 -0.22 4.41
C ARG A 418 -23.10 0.63 4.56
N VAL A 419 -23.18 1.92 4.19
CA VAL A 419 -22.07 2.87 4.48
C VAL A 419 -21.82 2.99 5.97
N TYR A 420 -22.87 3.10 6.79
CA TYR A 420 -22.73 3.18 8.25
C TYR A 420 -22.12 1.90 8.83
N ASP A 421 -22.45 0.74 8.28
CA ASP A 421 -21.84 -0.53 8.69
C ASP A 421 -20.36 -0.60 8.29
N ASP A 422 -20.03 -0.19 7.07
CA ASP A 422 -18.62 -0.09 6.62
C ASP A 422 -17.81 0.81 7.56
N ILE A 423 -18.35 1.96 8.00
CA ILE A 423 -17.65 2.85 8.93
C ILE A 423 -17.42 2.17 10.29
N ARG A 424 -18.42 1.47 10.83
CA ARG A 424 -18.27 0.74 12.09
C ARG A 424 -17.18 -0.33 11.99
N GLN A 425 -17.23 -1.15 10.94
CA GLN A 425 -16.27 -2.21 10.73
C GLN A 425 -14.85 -1.67 10.48
N MET A 426 -14.71 -0.59 9.72
CA MET A 426 -13.45 0.10 9.47
C MET A 426 -12.81 0.58 10.78
N VAL A 427 -13.57 1.24 11.66
CA VAL A 427 -13.05 1.71 12.95
C VAL A 427 -12.67 0.53 13.83
N ARG A 428 -13.50 -0.50 13.94
CA ARG A 428 -13.21 -1.72 14.73
C ARG A 428 -11.95 -2.43 14.28
N ARG A 429 -11.73 -2.54 12.97
CA ARG A 429 -10.54 -3.16 12.38
C ARG A 429 -9.27 -2.37 12.71
N ASP A 430 -9.29 -1.04 12.50
CA ASP A 430 -8.07 -0.23 12.46
C ASP A 430 -7.81 0.61 13.72
N ARG A 431 -8.74 0.64 14.70
CA ARG A 431 -8.67 1.52 15.88
C ARG A 431 -7.44 1.36 16.78
N ASN A 432 -6.72 0.25 16.69
CA ASN A 432 -5.52 0.01 17.48
C ASN A 432 -4.21 0.37 16.76
N HIS A 433 -4.25 0.76 15.47
CA HIS A 433 -3.07 1.15 14.73
C HIS A 433 -2.61 2.56 15.11
N PRO A 434 -1.39 2.76 15.61
CA PRO A 434 -0.88 4.10 15.91
C PRO A 434 -0.72 4.98 14.66
N CYS A 435 -0.63 4.41 13.48
CA CYS A 435 -0.58 5.16 12.23
C CYS A 435 -1.89 5.87 11.89
N VAL A 436 -3.05 5.43 12.37
CA VAL A 436 -4.33 6.10 12.08
C VAL A 436 -4.30 7.51 12.63
N TRP A 437 -4.24 8.48 11.73
CA TRP A 437 -4.17 9.91 12.05
C TRP A 437 -5.54 10.55 12.05
N LEU A 438 -6.37 10.19 11.04
CA LEU A 438 -7.67 10.78 10.81
C LEU A 438 -8.61 9.74 10.20
N TRP A 439 -9.87 9.76 10.60
CA TRP A 439 -10.95 9.04 9.95
C TRP A 439 -11.63 9.94 8.93
N GLU A 440 -11.81 9.48 7.72
CA GLU A 440 -12.62 10.13 6.68
C GLU A 440 -13.88 9.30 6.45
N PRO A 441 -14.92 9.49 7.32
CA PRO A 441 -16.11 8.63 7.31
C PRO A 441 -17.17 9.10 6.31
N ILE A 442 -16.80 9.97 5.39
CA ILE A 442 -17.65 10.48 4.31
C ILE A 442 -17.37 9.75 3.00
N LEU A 443 -18.21 9.97 2.01
CA LEU A 443 -17.97 9.54 0.64
C LEU A 443 -17.26 10.66 -0.13
N ASN A 444 -16.10 10.37 -0.70
CA ASN A 444 -15.28 11.37 -1.37
C ASN A 444 -16.04 12.07 -2.52
N GLU A 445 -15.93 13.41 -2.59
CA GLU A 445 -16.53 14.23 -3.66
C GLU A 445 -18.01 13.91 -3.95
N THR A 446 -18.75 13.59 -2.91
CA THR A 446 -20.13 13.09 -3.04
C THR A 446 -21.14 14.08 -2.49
N TRP A 447 -22.23 14.25 -3.23
CA TRP A 447 -23.34 15.08 -2.85
C TRP A 447 -24.36 14.30 -2.01
N TYR A 448 -24.14 14.20 -0.71
CA TYR A 448 -25.00 13.51 0.25
C TYR A 448 -25.80 14.51 1.12
N PRO A 449 -26.86 14.08 1.82
CA PRO A 449 -27.59 14.92 2.79
C PRO A 449 -26.71 15.33 4.00
N ALA A 450 -26.93 16.53 4.54
CA ALA A 450 -26.18 17.00 5.70
C ALA A 450 -26.30 16.08 6.93
N ASP A 451 -27.44 15.47 7.14
CA ASP A 451 -27.66 14.52 8.25
C ASP A 451 -26.80 13.24 8.10
N PHE A 452 -26.50 12.82 6.86
CA PHE A 452 -25.56 11.74 6.61
C PHE A 452 -24.15 12.09 7.16
N ALA A 453 -23.61 13.27 6.83
CA ALA A 453 -22.30 13.70 7.31
C ALA A 453 -22.24 13.76 8.84
N LYS A 454 -23.29 14.27 9.49
CA LYS A 454 -23.38 14.31 10.96
C LYS A 454 -23.40 12.89 11.55
N ARG A 455 -24.24 12.00 10.96
CA ARG A 455 -24.34 10.62 11.43
C ARG A 455 -23.03 9.84 11.30
N THR A 456 -22.30 10.01 10.18
CA THR A 456 -21.02 9.32 9.97
C THR A 456 -19.96 9.75 11.00
N LYS A 457 -19.91 11.03 11.35
CA LYS A 457 -19.06 11.53 12.45
C LYS A 457 -19.44 10.91 13.80
N ASP A 458 -20.74 10.85 14.09
CA ASP A 458 -21.25 10.29 15.34
C ASP A 458 -20.87 8.81 15.47
N ILE A 459 -20.99 8.03 14.37
CA ILE A 459 -20.57 6.61 14.35
C ILE A 459 -19.10 6.45 14.72
N VAL A 460 -18.20 7.27 14.14
CA VAL A 460 -16.80 7.22 14.52
C VAL A 460 -16.59 7.49 16.01
N SER A 461 -17.31 8.47 16.56
CA SER A 461 -17.21 8.82 17.98
C SER A 461 -17.81 7.74 18.88
N GLU A 462 -18.88 7.08 18.45
CA GLU A 462 -19.48 5.92 19.14
C GLU A 462 -18.51 4.73 19.17
N GLU A 463 -17.85 4.42 18.04
CA GLU A 463 -16.91 3.29 17.94
C GLU A 463 -15.54 3.55 18.58
N TYR A 464 -15.16 4.84 18.71
CA TYR A 464 -13.92 5.26 19.36
C TYR A 464 -14.19 6.38 20.40
N PRO A 465 -14.77 6.06 21.56
CA PRO A 465 -15.19 7.05 22.57
C PRO A 465 -14.05 7.53 23.50
N TYR A 466 -12.82 7.55 23.00
CA TYR A 466 -11.62 7.92 23.75
C TYR A 466 -10.96 9.16 23.17
N PRO A 467 -10.07 9.86 23.93
CA PRO A 467 -9.28 10.96 23.42
C PRO A 467 -8.47 10.63 22.16
N TYR A 468 -8.12 11.67 21.40
CA TYR A 468 -7.24 11.60 20.23
C TYR A 468 -7.87 10.89 19.02
N CYS A 469 -9.21 10.82 18.96
CA CYS A 469 -9.96 10.36 17.83
C CYS A 469 -10.51 11.57 17.05
N TYR A 470 -10.16 11.69 15.77
CA TYR A 470 -10.59 12.80 14.93
C TYR A 470 -11.10 12.30 13.59
N SER A 471 -12.07 13.02 13.03
CA SER A 471 -12.59 12.79 11.70
C SER A 471 -12.56 14.08 10.87
N GLY A 472 -12.46 13.91 9.55
CA GLY A 472 -12.41 14.99 8.59
C GLY A 472 -13.38 14.80 7.43
N CYS A 473 -13.72 15.90 6.77
CA CYS A 473 -14.54 15.92 5.56
C CYS A 473 -14.16 17.10 4.65
N ASP A 474 -14.73 17.15 3.46
CA ASP A 474 -14.56 18.28 2.54
C ASP A 474 -15.13 19.57 3.15
N SER A 475 -14.41 20.68 3.00
CA SER A 475 -14.82 22.00 3.51
C SER A 475 -16.08 22.55 2.84
N GLU A 476 -16.45 22.00 1.67
CA GLU A 476 -17.62 22.41 0.90
C GLU A 476 -18.76 21.38 0.97
N ALA A 477 -18.55 20.26 1.67
CA ALA A 477 -19.57 19.24 1.82
C ALA A 477 -20.72 19.68 2.74
N ARG A 478 -21.92 19.23 2.47
CA ARG A 478 -23.07 19.47 3.37
C ARG A 478 -22.80 18.78 4.72
N GLY A 479 -22.99 19.51 5.81
CA GLY A 479 -22.76 19.02 7.18
C GLY A 479 -21.32 19.09 7.62
N HIS A 480 -20.43 19.76 6.87
CA HIS A 480 -19.01 19.94 7.22
C HIS A 480 -18.80 20.66 8.56
N GLU A 481 -19.73 21.48 8.97
CA GLU A 481 -19.63 22.33 10.16
C GLU A 481 -19.43 21.57 11.49
N VAL A 482 -19.69 20.26 11.50
CA VAL A 482 -19.47 19.42 12.69
C VAL A 482 -18.05 18.82 12.74
N TYR A 483 -17.26 18.94 11.68
CA TYR A 483 -15.94 18.32 11.57
C TYR A 483 -14.83 19.28 12.00
N PRO A 484 -13.94 18.88 12.93
CA PRO A 484 -12.84 19.73 13.39
C PRO A 484 -11.68 19.81 12.39
N VAL A 485 -11.63 18.89 11.43
CA VAL A 485 -10.65 18.88 10.33
C VAL A 485 -11.41 18.93 9.02
N GLN A 486 -11.03 19.86 8.15
CA GLN A 486 -11.68 20.01 6.86
C GLN A 486 -10.68 20.04 5.71
N PHE A 487 -11.06 19.40 4.60
CA PHE A 487 -10.23 19.33 3.43
C PHE A 487 -10.52 20.50 2.48
N GLY A 488 -9.45 21.17 2.05
CA GLY A 488 -9.54 22.26 1.12
C GLY A 488 -8.18 22.65 0.57
N HIS A 489 -8.18 23.33 -0.56
CA HIS A 489 -6.98 23.81 -1.22
C HIS A 489 -6.58 25.20 -0.71
N PRO A 490 -5.28 25.46 -0.46
CA PRO A 490 -4.82 26.80 -0.22
C PRO A 490 -4.91 27.64 -1.51
N SER A 491 -5.36 28.87 -1.40
CA SER A 491 -5.39 29.84 -2.51
C SER A 491 -4.25 30.85 -2.40
N ASN A 492 -3.87 31.45 -3.53
CA ASN A 492 -2.89 32.54 -3.56
C ASN A 492 -3.56 33.90 -3.74
N ALA A 493 -4.84 34.02 -3.46
CA ALA A 493 -5.62 35.25 -3.71
C ALA A 493 -4.96 36.51 -3.12
N ASP A 494 -4.38 36.38 -1.92
CA ASP A 494 -3.72 37.46 -1.20
C ASP A 494 -2.22 37.23 -0.97
N LYS A 495 -1.59 36.36 -1.76
CA LYS A 495 -0.19 35.93 -1.60
C LYS A 495 0.11 35.26 -0.25
N GLN A 496 -0.89 34.74 0.41
CA GLN A 496 -0.79 34.11 1.74
C GLN A 496 -0.94 32.60 1.72
N TRP A 497 -1.26 32.00 0.59
CA TRP A 497 -1.50 30.54 0.47
C TRP A 497 -2.41 29.98 1.57
N ALA A 498 -3.53 30.64 1.80
CA ALA A 498 -4.51 30.26 2.79
C ALA A 498 -5.87 29.96 2.13
N MET A 499 -6.73 29.25 2.84
CA MET A 499 -8.14 29.12 2.43
C MET A 499 -8.82 30.49 2.40
N THR A 500 -9.72 30.70 1.47
CA THR A 500 -10.42 32.00 1.30
C THR A 500 -11.23 32.40 2.54
N HIS A 501 -11.83 31.38 3.21
CA HIS A 501 -12.58 31.58 4.45
C HIS A 501 -12.15 30.53 5.47
N MET A 502 -11.31 30.91 6.42
CA MET A 502 -10.81 30.00 7.46
C MET A 502 -11.55 30.23 8.77
N ASP A 503 -12.29 29.20 9.22
CA ASP A 503 -12.84 29.18 10.57
C ASP A 503 -11.70 28.94 11.58
N PRO A 504 -11.50 29.80 12.60
CA PRO A 504 -10.43 29.67 13.58
C PRO A 504 -10.52 28.38 14.44
N ASN A 505 -11.67 27.73 14.46
CA ASN A 505 -11.88 26.48 15.20
C ASN A 505 -11.57 25.23 14.37
N VAL A 506 -11.35 25.36 13.07
CA VAL A 506 -11.13 24.26 12.12
C VAL A 506 -9.66 24.20 11.72
N THR A 507 -9.11 23.01 11.66
CA THR A 507 -7.79 22.75 11.06
C THR A 507 -7.97 22.26 9.62
N TYR A 508 -7.19 22.80 8.69
CA TYR A 508 -7.32 22.48 7.27
C TYR A 508 -6.19 21.57 6.76
N PHE A 509 -6.51 20.75 5.79
CA PHE A 509 -5.59 19.85 5.10
C PHE A 509 -5.98 19.74 3.62
N THR A 510 -5.03 19.61 2.71
CA THR A 510 -5.32 19.35 1.30
C THR A 510 -5.30 17.84 1.06
N ARG A 511 -6.47 17.20 0.94
CA ARG A 511 -6.55 15.74 0.75
C ARG A 511 -5.97 15.25 -0.57
N GLU A 512 -6.01 16.10 -1.61
CA GLU A 512 -5.48 15.80 -2.95
C GLU A 512 -4.89 17.06 -3.56
N TRP A 513 -3.69 16.98 -4.13
CA TRP A 513 -3.06 18.07 -4.85
C TRP A 513 -2.14 17.55 -5.95
N GLY A 514 -1.72 18.40 -6.87
CA GLY A 514 -0.79 18.09 -7.95
C GLY A 514 -1.46 17.62 -9.23
N ASP A 515 -2.71 17.17 -9.18
CA ASP A 515 -3.43 16.78 -10.38
C ASP A 515 -3.99 18.04 -11.08
N ASN A 516 -3.31 18.43 -12.12
CA ASN A 516 -3.74 19.53 -13.00
C ASN A 516 -4.06 18.97 -14.38
N VAL A 517 -5.28 19.10 -14.81
CA VAL A 517 -5.77 18.58 -16.08
C VAL A 517 -6.27 19.74 -16.93
N ASP A 518 -5.59 20.00 -18.05
CA ASP A 518 -5.96 21.06 -18.99
C ASP A 518 -7.26 20.74 -19.73
N ASP A 519 -7.45 19.44 -20.02
CA ASP A 519 -8.59 18.93 -20.74
C ASP A 519 -8.96 17.53 -20.25
N TRP A 520 -10.10 17.41 -19.59
CA TRP A 520 -10.60 16.15 -19.06
C TRP A 520 -10.79 15.06 -20.13
N ASN A 521 -11.03 15.43 -21.37
CA ASN A 521 -11.17 14.47 -22.47
C ASN A 521 -9.83 13.92 -22.96
N SER A 522 -8.78 14.74 -22.99
CA SER A 522 -7.44 14.31 -23.40
C SER A 522 -6.63 13.71 -22.26
N HIS A 523 -6.92 14.07 -21.02
CA HIS A 523 -6.19 13.70 -19.80
C HIS A 523 -4.67 13.98 -19.87
N ASN A 524 -4.25 14.87 -20.72
CA ASN A 524 -2.88 15.36 -20.79
C ASN A 524 -2.66 16.52 -19.83
N SER A 525 -1.60 16.46 -19.04
CA SER A 525 -1.25 17.55 -18.13
C SER A 525 0.19 17.41 -17.63
N PRO A 526 0.76 18.47 -17.05
CA PRO A 526 2.09 18.40 -16.43
C PRO A 526 2.20 17.36 -15.31
N SER A 527 1.10 16.99 -14.67
CA SER A 527 1.05 15.99 -13.59
C SER A 527 1.02 14.55 -14.12
N ARG A 528 0.45 14.31 -15.29
CA ARG A 528 0.19 12.97 -15.82
C ARG A 528 1.24 12.55 -16.82
N VAL A 529 2.33 11.96 -16.34
CA VAL A 529 3.52 11.62 -17.12
C VAL A 529 3.89 10.15 -16.93
N ALA A 530 3.79 9.35 -17.98
CA ALA A 530 4.30 8.00 -17.99
C ALA A 530 5.85 8.00 -17.97
N ARG A 531 6.47 7.12 -17.17
CA ARG A 531 7.94 7.03 -17.05
C ARG A 531 8.64 6.82 -18.40
N ASN A 532 8.05 6.07 -19.30
CA ASN A 532 8.60 5.79 -20.63
C ASN A 532 8.51 6.97 -21.64
N TRP A 533 7.88 8.09 -21.27
CA TRP A 533 7.94 9.31 -22.08
C TRP A 533 9.28 10.04 -21.94
N GLY A 534 10.12 9.61 -21.00
CA GLY A 534 11.52 10.02 -20.89
C GLY A 534 11.75 11.26 -20.04
N GLU A 535 12.98 11.75 -20.09
CA GLU A 535 13.52 12.76 -19.17
C GLU A 535 12.71 14.05 -19.14
N HIS A 536 12.41 14.63 -20.31
CA HIS A 536 11.71 15.91 -20.37
C HIS A 536 10.35 15.87 -19.69
N ALA A 537 9.56 14.84 -19.98
CA ALA A 537 8.25 14.68 -19.37
C ALA A 537 8.37 14.51 -17.85
N MET A 538 9.29 13.66 -17.37
CA MET A 538 9.52 13.46 -15.94
C MET A 538 10.06 14.71 -15.22
N LEU A 539 10.87 15.54 -15.90
CA LEU A 539 11.34 16.81 -15.36
C LEU A 539 10.19 17.82 -15.22
N VAL A 540 9.30 17.88 -16.21
CA VAL A 540 8.09 18.74 -16.17
C VAL A 540 7.21 18.34 -15.01
N GLN A 541 6.93 17.04 -14.81
CA GLN A 541 6.14 16.55 -13.68
C GLN A 541 6.79 16.91 -12.34
N ALA A 542 8.09 16.65 -12.21
CA ALA A 542 8.80 16.96 -10.96
C ALA A 542 8.79 18.46 -10.63
N GLN A 543 8.95 19.32 -11.64
CA GLN A 543 8.88 20.78 -11.47
C GLN A 543 7.46 21.25 -11.12
N HIS A 544 6.44 20.66 -11.75
CA HIS A 544 5.04 20.94 -11.44
C HIS A 544 4.71 20.61 -9.98
N TYR A 545 5.17 19.47 -9.48
CA TYR A 545 4.97 19.08 -8.07
C TYR A 545 5.81 19.91 -7.10
N ALA A 546 7.00 20.34 -7.48
CA ALA A 546 7.86 21.16 -6.63
C ALA A 546 7.34 22.59 -6.47
N ALA A 547 7.34 23.35 -7.56
CA ALA A 547 6.98 24.77 -7.57
C ALA A 547 6.68 25.19 -9.03
N PRO A 548 5.45 25.10 -9.52
CA PRO A 548 5.08 25.57 -10.86
C PRO A 548 5.21 27.07 -10.97
N SER A 549 5.32 27.58 -12.20
CA SER A 549 5.43 29.02 -12.47
C SER A 549 4.11 29.79 -12.29
N TYR A 550 3.01 29.09 -12.08
CA TYR A 550 1.66 29.64 -11.87
C TYR A 550 1.12 29.24 -10.49
N PRO A 551 0.15 30.00 -9.94
CA PRO A 551 -0.43 29.67 -8.62
C PRO A 551 -1.20 28.35 -8.66
N PHE A 552 -0.62 27.31 -8.09
CA PHE A 552 -1.20 25.97 -7.97
C PHE A 552 -0.69 25.30 -6.70
N THR A 553 -1.50 24.46 -6.07
CA THR A 553 -1.07 23.72 -4.88
C THR A 553 0.10 22.81 -5.25
N SER A 554 1.23 23.01 -4.57
CA SER A 554 2.49 22.34 -4.85
C SER A 554 3.26 22.13 -3.54
N TYR A 555 4.38 21.42 -3.61
CA TYR A 555 5.23 21.22 -2.43
C TYR A 555 5.63 22.55 -1.79
N ASP A 556 6.12 23.49 -2.60
CA ASP A 556 6.52 24.83 -2.12
C ASP A 556 5.34 25.63 -1.55
N ALA A 557 4.17 25.55 -2.19
CA ALA A 557 2.96 26.22 -1.74
C ALA A 557 2.49 25.74 -0.37
N LEU A 558 2.52 24.43 -0.13
CA LEU A 558 2.13 23.83 1.16
C LEU A 558 3.05 24.30 2.31
N TYR A 559 4.32 24.54 2.04
CA TYR A 559 5.26 25.09 3.02
C TYR A 559 5.11 26.60 3.26
N ARG A 560 4.27 27.29 2.48
CA ARG A 560 3.95 28.72 2.65
C ARG A 560 2.60 28.96 3.31
N THR A 561 1.84 27.88 3.57
CA THR A 561 0.52 28.00 4.21
C THR A 561 0.64 28.41 5.68
N PRO A 562 -0.37 29.09 6.24
CA PRO A 562 -0.46 29.34 7.67
C PRO A 562 -0.47 28.01 8.44
N ARG A 563 -0.08 28.04 9.71
CA ARG A 563 -0.03 26.88 10.59
C ARG A 563 -1.38 26.13 10.72
N GLN A 564 -2.48 26.81 10.51
CA GLN A 564 -3.83 26.25 10.52
C GLN A 564 -4.04 25.24 9.38
N HIS A 565 -3.30 25.35 8.27
CA HIS A 565 -3.26 24.42 7.17
C HIS A 565 -2.06 23.48 7.34
N VAL A 566 -2.31 22.23 7.68
CA VAL A 566 -1.28 21.33 8.22
C VAL A 566 -0.58 20.42 7.19
N GLY A 567 -0.86 20.60 5.90
CA GLY A 567 -0.18 19.86 4.83
C GLY A 567 -1.12 19.31 3.76
N GLY A 568 -0.67 18.29 3.04
CA GLY A 568 -1.50 17.71 1.98
C GLY A 568 -0.92 16.45 1.35
N CYS A 569 -1.80 15.65 0.74
CA CYS A 569 -1.49 14.45 0.00
C CYS A 569 -1.47 14.69 -1.52
N LEU A 570 -0.39 14.30 -2.17
CA LEU A 570 -0.28 14.31 -3.63
C LEU A 570 -1.30 13.34 -4.25
N TRP A 571 -1.93 13.70 -5.32
CA TRP A 571 -2.60 12.80 -6.21
C TRP A 571 -1.68 12.47 -7.39
N HIS A 572 -0.92 11.34 -7.44
CA HIS A 572 -1.03 10.14 -6.63
C HIS A 572 0.37 9.57 -6.29
N SER A 573 0.47 8.55 -5.42
CA SER A 573 1.75 7.89 -5.07
C SER A 573 2.29 7.02 -6.22
N PHE A 574 1.41 6.27 -6.88
CA PHE A 574 1.73 5.34 -7.96
C PHE A 574 0.84 5.59 -9.17
N ASP A 575 1.31 5.28 -10.35
CA ASP A 575 0.41 5.15 -11.50
C ASP A 575 -0.59 4.03 -11.19
N HIS A 576 -1.87 4.23 -11.55
CA HIS A 576 -2.92 3.27 -11.25
C HIS A 576 -3.91 3.09 -12.41
N GLN A 577 -4.66 2.01 -12.37
CA GLN A 577 -5.65 1.66 -13.39
C GLN A 577 -6.96 2.37 -13.13
N ARG A 578 -7.64 2.82 -14.20
CA ARG A 578 -8.91 3.56 -14.13
C ARG A 578 -10.02 2.85 -14.89
N GLY A 579 -11.25 3.07 -14.46
CA GLY A 579 -12.43 2.59 -15.17
C GLY A 579 -12.80 3.48 -16.37
N TYR A 580 -12.92 4.77 -16.16
CA TYR A 580 -13.53 5.69 -17.14
C TYR A 580 -12.61 6.11 -18.31
N HIS A 581 -11.33 5.86 -18.25
CA HIS A 581 -10.37 6.26 -19.27
C HIS A 581 -9.51 5.08 -19.74
N PRO A 582 -9.21 4.96 -21.05
CA PRO A 582 -8.38 3.85 -21.57
C PRO A 582 -6.93 3.89 -21.09
N ASP A 583 -6.38 5.08 -20.79
CA ASP A 583 -5.05 5.21 -20.25
C ASP A 583 -5.07 5.17 -18.72
N PRO A 584 -4.06 4.56 -18.08
CA PRO A 584 -3.86 4.66 -16.65
C PRO A 584 -3.69 6.10 -16.19
N PHE A 585 -3.89 6.34 -14.90
CA PHE A 585 -3.46 7.58 -14.29
C PHE A 585 -1.94 7.60 -14.16
N TYR A 586 -1.26 8.49 -14.83
CA TYR A 586 0.19 8.60 -14.84
C TYR A 586 0.76 9.64 -13.86
N GLY A 587 -0.02 10.09 -12.89
CA GLY A 587 0.38 11.09 -11.89
C GLY A 587 1.22 10.56 -10.72
N GLY A 588 1.59 9.29 -10.74
CA GLY A 588 2.39 8.70 -9.67
C GLY A 588 3.81 9.26 -9.56
N LEU A 589 4.36 9.25 -8.34
CA LEU A 589 5.81 9.39 -8.12
C LEU A 589 6.58 8.20 -8.69
N MET A 590 5.92 7.07 -8.82
CA MET A 590 6.43 5.81 -9.33
C MET A 590 5.42 5.19 -10.31
N ASP A 591 5.91 4.36 -11.22
CA ASP A 591 5.05 3.64 -12.17
C ASP A 591 4.26 2.48 -11.50
N VAL A 592 3.47 1.75 -12.28
CA VAL A 592 2.63 0.63 -11.81
C VAL A 592 3.43 -0.54 -11.20
N PHE A 593 4.73 -0.66 -11.47
CA PHE A 593 5.66 -1.59 -10.83
C PHE A 593 6.48 -0.96 -9.71
N ARG A 594 6.15 0.28 -9.32
CA ARG A 594 6.84 1.07 -8.29
C ARG A 594 8.27 1.44 -8.68
N GLN A 595 8.56 1.55 -9.98
CA GLN A 595 9.82 2.11 -10.46
C GLN A 595 9.77 3.65 -10.39
N PRO A 596 10.78 4.32 -9.80
CA PRO A 596 10.71 5.74 -9.52
C PRO A 596 10.76 6.59 -10.80
N LYS A 597 10.04 7.71 -10.78
CA LYS A 597 10.17 8.84 -11.70
C LYS A 597 11.07 9.91 -11.06
N TYR A 598 11.39 10.99 -11.77
CA TYR A 598 12.21 12.07 -11.19
C TYR A 598 11.52 12.79 -10.03
N SER A 599 10.19 12.85 -10.03
CA SER A 599 9.42 13.39 -8.93
C SER A 599 9.65 12.64 -7.61
N TYR A 600 9.86 11.33 -7.63
CA TYR A 600 10.25 10.55 -6.44
C TYR A 600 11.52 11.09 -5.79
N TYR A 601 12.56 11.34 -6.56
CA TYR A 601 13.83 11.86 -6.04
C TYR A 601 13.74 13.32 -5.63
N MET A 602 12.89 14.11 -6.27
CA MET A 602 12.58 15.47 -5.83
C MET A 602 11.96 15.48 -4.43
N PHE A 603 10.98 14.59 -4.18
CA PHE A 603 10.40 14.39 -2.84
C PHE A 603 11.45 13.89 -1.85
N LYS A 604 12.22 12.88 -2.20
CA LYS A 604 13.28 12.28 -1.38
C LYS A 604 14.30 13.33 -0.90
N ALA A 605 14.62 14.31 -1.73
CA ALA A 605 15.50 15.41 -1.40
C ALA A 605 14.92 16.45 -0.44
N GLN A 606 13.65 16.33 -0.03
CA GLN A 606 13.07 17.21 0.98
C GLN A 606 13.23 16.71 2.41
N ARG A 607 13.78 15.49 2.59
CA ARG A 607 14.06 14.91 3.93
C ARG A 607 15.15 15.70 4.66
N SER A 608 15.20 15.54 6.01
CA SER A 608 16.35 15.98 6.80
C SER A 608 17.63 15.28 6.30
N PRO A 609 18.76 15.99 6.19
CA PRO A 609 20.05 15.37 5.88
C PRO A 609 20.68 14.66 7.09
N GLU A 610 20.08 14.68 8.26
CA GLU A 610 20.56 13.99 9.44
C GLU A 610 20.54 12.46 9.27
N VAL A 611 21.58 11.80 9.77
CA VAL A 611 21.68 10.35 9.75
C VAL A 611 21.18 9.79 11.07
N GLU A 612 20.09 9.05 11.01
CA GLU A 612 19.50 8.39 12.17
C GLU A 612 19.34 6.88 11.92
N LYS A 613 19.35 6.08 12.99
CA LYS A 613 19.03 4.66 12.88
C LYS A 613 17.51 4.49 12.87
N GLN A 614 16.95 4.29 11.71
CA GLN A 614 15.52 4.12 11.48
C GLN A 614 15.24 2.88 10.61
N PRO A 615 14.01 2.33 10.60
CA PRO A 615 13.63 1.26 9.68
C PRO A 615 13.43 1.75 8.22
N PHE A 616 13.62 3.04 7.97
CA PHE A 616 13.54 3.71 6.67
C PHE A 616 14.82 4.50 6.39
N GLU A 617 15.01 4.93 5.16
CA GLU A 617 16.18 5.68 4.76
C GLU A 617 16.23 7.08 5.38
N THR A 618 17.39 7.46 5.88
CA THR A 618 17.72 8.78 6.45
C THR A 618 19.00 9.31 5.83
N GLY A 619 19.34 10.57 6.12
CA GLY A 619 20.61 11.16 5.76
C GLY A 619 20.65 11.91 4.43
N PRO A 620 21.89 12.28 3.98
CA PRO A 620 22.10 13.11 2.83
C PRO A 620 21.66 12.46 1.51
N VAL A 621 21.10 13.28 0.62
CA VAL A 621 20.64 12.89 -0.72
C VAL A 621 21.24 13.82 -1.76
N VAL A 622 21.78 13.28 -2.83
CA VAL A 622 22.06 13.99 -4.09
C VAL A 622 21.69 13.09 -5.26
N TYR A 623 20.93 13.60 -6.22
CA TYR A 623 20.47 12.85 -7.37
C TYR A 623 20.50 13.72 -8.63
N ILE A 624 21.16 13.26 -9.69
CA ILE A 624 21.21 13.89 -11.00
C ILE A 624 20.02 13.37 -11.81
N ALA A 625 19.07 14.22 -12.14
CA ALA A 625 17.93 13.89 -13.01
C ALA A 625 18.32 14.17 -14.49
N HIS A 626 19.20 13.31 -15.02
CA HIS A 626 19.75 13.42 -16.37
C HIS A 626 20.40 12.11 -16.78
N GLU A 627 20.13 11.59 -17.97
CA GLU A 627 20.60 10.26 -18.40
C GLU A 627 21.73 10.33 -19.44
N MET A 628 22.17 11.51 -19.79
CA MET A 628 23.24 11.75 -20.81
C MET A 628 22.94 11.04 -22.13
N THR A 629 21.70 11.09 -22.58
CA THR A 629 21.24 10.54 -23.86
C THR A 629 21.37 11.60 -24.97
N PRO A 630 21.24 11.22 -26.27
CA PRO A 630 21.16 12.22 -27.37
C PRO A 630 20.00 13.20 -27.26
N PHE A 631 18.97 12.87 -26.46
CA PHE A 631 17.77 13.69 -26.27
C PHE A 631 17.71 14.35 -24.89
N SER A 632 18.75 14.18 -24.07
CA SER A 632 18.83 14.83 -22.77
C SER A 632 18.96 16.36 -22.91
N PRO A 633 18.39 17.12 -21.99
CA PRO A 633 18.46 18.57 -22.00
C PRO A 633 19.91 19.06 -21.80
N LYS A 634 20.19 20.29 -22.24
CA LYS A 634 21.49 20.91 -21.97
C LYS A 634 21.67 21.27 -20.49
N ASP A 635 20.59 21.63 -19.85
CA ASP A 635 20.56 21.94 -18.44
C ASP A 635 20.53 20.64 -17.62
N VAL A 636 21.28 20.58 -16.54
CA VAL A 636 21.31 19.43 -15.64
C VAL A 636 20.56 19.76 -14.37
N THR A 637 19.49 19.02 -14.09
CA THR A 637 18.72 19.14 -12.86
C THR A 637 19.28 18.20 -11.79
N VAL A 638 19.44 18.72 -10.57
CA VAL A 638 19.89 17.96 -9.39
C VAL A 638 18.95 18.20 -8.23
N TYR A 639 18.58 17.11 -7.55
CA TYR A 639 17.82 17.15 -6.30
C TYR A 639 18.75 16.83 -5.13
N SER A 640 18.75 17.65 -4.08
CA SER A 640 19.62 17.44 -2.93
C SER A 640 19.10 18.14 -1.68
N ASN A 641 19.28 17.48 -0.51
CA ASN A 641 19.07 18.07 0.81
C ASN A 641 20.36 18.60 1.45
N CYS A 642 21.50 18.59 0.75
CA CYS A 642 22.78 19.09 1.24
C CYS A 642 22.84 20.64 1.18
N GLU A 643 23.76 21.24 1.93
CA GLU A 643 23.97 22.69 1.99
C GLU A 643 24.56 23.24 0.68
N GLU A 644 25.43 22.47 0.07
CA GLU A 644 26.09 22.81 -1.20
C GLU A 644 26.10 21.60 -2.13
N VAL A 645 25.94 21.83 -3.42
CA VAL A 645 26.09 20.82 -4.46
C VAL A 645 27.14 21.24 -5.46
N ARG A 646 28.14 20.39 -5.68
CA ARG A 646 29.15 20.57 -6.71
C ARG A 646 28.87 19.57 -7.85
N LEU A 647 28.58 20.07 -9.03
CA LEU A 647 28.40 19.29 -10.24
C LEU A 647 29.71 19.34 -11.06
N THR A 648 30.25 18.20 -11.41
CA THR A 648 31.39 18.06 -12.30
C THR A 648 30.98 17.38 -13.60
N TYR A 649 31.25 18.02 -14.72
CA TYR A 649 31.21 17.34 -16.00
C TYR A 649 32.65 16.99 -16.42
N ASN A 650 32.99 15.72 -16.49
CA ASN A 650 34.38 15.27 -16.59
C ASN A 650 35.02 15.63 -17.92
N LYS A 651 34.25 15.86 -18.98
CA LYS A 651 34.81 16.31 -20.24
C LYS A 651 35.38 17.72 -20.13
N GLY A 652 36.68 17.83 -19.96
CA GLY A 652 37.36 19.09 -19.70
C GLY A 652 37.45 19.56 -18.25
N GLY A 653 36.95 18.78 -17.33
CA GLY A 653 37.04 19.06 -15.87
C GLY A 653 36.25 20.29 -15.40
N LYS A 654 35.19 20.69 -16.13
CA LYS A 654 34.38 21.85 -15.78
C LYS A 654 33.47 21.53 -14.61
N THR A 655 33.40 22.46 -13.64
CA THR A 655 32.60 22.32 -12.44
C THR A 655 31.68 23.52 -12.21
N TRP A 656 30.52 23.26 -11.61
CA TRP A 656 29.56 24.26 -11.16
C TRP A 656 29.29 24.01 -9.68
N THR A 657 29.03 25.06 -8.93
CA THR A 657 28.72 24.98 -7.51
C THR A 657 27.43 25.74 -7.24
N TYR A 658 26.54 25.09 -6.52
CA TYR A 658 25.31 25.68 -5.99
C TYR A 658 25.40 25.68 -4.46
N LYS A 659 25.18 26.86 -3.86
CA LYS A 659 25.04 27.01 -2.41
C LYS A 659 23.58 27.28 -2.10
N ARG A 660 23.00 26.44 -1.23
CA ARG A 660 21.61 26.62 -0.82
C ARG A 660 21.47 27.94 -0.06
N PRO A 661 20.57 28.83 -0.52
CA PRO A 661 20.27 30.04 0.25
C PRO A 661 19.56 29.69 1.56
N VAL A 662 19.80 30.45 2.60
CA VAL A 662 18.99 30.37 3.81
C VAL A 662 17.56 30.80 3.46
N ARG A 663 16.60 29.91 3.63
CA ARG A 663 15.18 30.15 3.35
C ARG A 663 14.38 30.13 4.65
N THR A 664 13.46 31.06 4.78
CA THR A 664 12.54 31.14 5.91
C THR A 664 11.15 30.60 5.57
N GLU A 665 10.88 30.35 4.29
CA GLU A 665 9.60 29.87 3.79
C GLU A 665 9.75 29.05 2.51
N GLY A 666 8.71 28.29 2.15
CA GLY A 666 8.67 27.41 0.99
C GLY A 666 9.40 26.09 1.21
N MET A 667 9.49 25.28 0.17
CA MET A 667 10.06 23.93 0.23
C MET A 667 11.50 23.92 0.79
N PRO A 668 11.87 22.92 1.61
CA PRO A 668 13.19 22.85 2.27
C PRO A 668 14.37 22.83 1.30
N SER A 669 14.25 22.09 0.21
CA SER A 669 15.32 21.89 -0.75
C SER A 669 14.83 22.20 -2.17
N PRO A 670 15.05 23.42 -2.66
CA PRO A 670 14.65 23.85 -4.00
C PRO A 670 15.30 22.99 -5.08
N VAL A 671 14.61 22.89 -6.22
CA VAL A 671 15.17 22.23 -7.42
C VAL A 671 16.39 23.02 -7.91
N ILE A 672 17.50 22.33 -8.11
CA ILE A 672 18.76 22.90 -8.58
C ILE A 672 18.89 22.65 -10.07
N VAL A 673 19.11 23.71 -10.86
CA VAL A 673 19.31 23.60 -12.31
C VAL A 673 20.63 24.26 -12.69
N PHE A 674 21.58 23.46 -13.16
CA PHE A 674 22.84 23.94 -13.74
C PHE A 674 22.66 24.17 -15.24
N LYS A 675 22.89 25.40 -15.69
CA LYS A 675 22.62 25.82 -17.06
C LYS A 675 23.76 25.46 -18.03
N ASP A 676 23.41 25.07 -19.25
CA ASP A 676 24.32 24.82 -20.37
C ASP A 676 25.51 23.89 -20.04
N VAL A 677 25.22 22.78 -19.35
CA VAL A 677 26.23 21.82 -18.91
C VAL A 677 26.56 20.78 -19.98
N TYR A 678 25.54 20.24 -20.65
CA TYR A 678 25.64 19.07 -21.52
C TYR A 678 25.18 19.40 -22.95
N ASP A 679 25.97 19.00 -23.93
CA ASP A 679 25.57 19.04 -25.36
C ASP A 679 26.07 17.76 -26.04
N PHE A 680 25.16 16.82 -26.30
CA PHE A 680 25.49 15.55 -26.96
C PHE A 680 26.18 15.70 -28.28
N MET A 681 25.75 16.67 -29.12
CA MET A 681 26.29 16.86 -30.47
C MET A 681 27.72 17.35 -30.44
N ILE A 682 28.04 18.25 -29.50
CA ILE A 682 29.38 18.82 -29.36
C ILE A 682 30.28 17.89 -28.57
N ASP A 683 29.77 17.37 -27.48
CA ASP A 683 30.61 16.72 -26.47
C ASP A 683 30.68 15.21 -26.67
N GLU A 684 29.57 14.50 -26.58
CA GLU A 684 29.53 13.04 -26.59
C GLU A 684 29.78 12.46 -27.98
N LYS A 685 29.06 12.94 -28.98
CA LYS A 685 29.14 12.44 -30.35
C LYS A 685 30.52 12.66 -30.96
N MET A 686 31.12 13.84 -30.76
CA MET A 686 32.44 14.13 -31.29
C MET A 686 33.53 13.27 -30.65
N SER A 687 33.40 12.98 -29.35
CA SER A 687 34.29 12.07 -28.63
C SER A 687 34.19 10.65 -29.17
N MET A 688 32.98 10.17 -29.47
CA MET A 688 32.77 8.82 -30.02
C MET A 688 33.33 8.68 -31.41
N LEU A 689 33.12 9.68 -32.30
CA LEU A 689 33.61 9.66 -33.68
C LEU A 689 35.16 9.55 -33.75
N HIS A 690 35.85 10.15 -32.82
CA HIS A 690 37.32 10.10 -32.76
C HIS A 690 37.89 8.89 -32.00
N GLN A 691 37.06 7.90 -31.66
CA GLN A 691 37.43 6.68 -30.92
C GLN A 691 38.20 6.95 -29.60
N ARG A 692 38.29 8.20 -29.20
CA ARG A 692 38.82 8.55 -27.89
C ARG A 692 37.71 8.23 -26.86
N GLN A 693 37.84 7.12 -26.19
CA GLN A 693 37.06 6.78 -25.03
C GLN A 693 37.42 7.74 -23.86
N ALA A 694 37.00 8.98 -24.00
CA ALA A 694 37.06 9.90 -22.89
C ALA A 694 36.19 9.31 -21.80
N ASP A 695 36.63 9.32 -20.55
CA ASP A 695 35.85 8.97 -19.40
C ASP A 695 34.86 10.09 -19.14
N VAL A 696 33.69 10.00 -19.81
CA VAL A 696 32.64 11.02 -19.78
C VAL A 696 31.64 10.69 -18.71
N PHE A 697 31.40 11.61 -17.80
CA PHE A 697 30.38 11.48 -16.74
C PHE A 697 29.92 12.85 -16.22
N LEU A 698 28.74 12.85 -15.63
CA LEU A 698 28.27 13.87 -14.70
C LEU A 698 28.39 13.32 -13.29
N ARG A 699 29.02 14.06 -12.37
CA ARG A 699 29.11 13.72 -10.95
C ARG A 699 28.63 14.88 -10.12
N ALA A 700 27.59 14.63 -9.31
CA ALA A 700 27.13 15.56 -8.30
C ALA A 700 27.59 15.11 -6.90
N GLU A 701 28.18 16.01 -6.15
CA GLU A 701 28.64 15.82 -4.79
C GLU A 701 27.85 16.74 -3.86
N GLY A 702 27.13 16.14 -2.90
CA GLY A 702 26.45 16.87 -1.83
C GLY A 702 27.42 17.15 -0.69
N ILE A 703 27.45 18.39 -0.23
CA ILE A 703 28.44 18.90 0.75
C ILE A 703 27.67 19.47 1.94
N ILE A 704 28.08 19.06 3.16
CA ILE A 704 27.62 19.59 4.46
C ILE A 704 28.87 19.85 5.29
N ASP A 705 28.94 21.00 5.95
CA ASP A 705 30.11 21.43 6.74
C ASP A 705 31.43 21.33 5.94
N GLY A 706 31.40 21.63 4.67
CA GLY A 706 32.57 21.56 3.77
C GLY A 706 33.04 20.16 3.43
N LYS A 707 32.30 19.10 3.81
CA LYS A 707 32.64 17.69 3.54
C LYS A 707 31.65 17.10 2.54
N VAL A 708 32.19 16.31 1.58
CA VAL A 708 31.35 15.51 0.69
C VAL A 708 30.71 14.37 1.48
N VAL A 709 29.37 14.36 1.54
CA VAL A 709 28.58 13.40 2.32
C VAL A 709 27.74 12.49 1.43
N ALA A 710 27.48 12.88 0.19
CA ALA A 710 26.72 12.09 -0.80
C ALA A 710 27.29 12.30 -2.19
N THR A 711 27.22 11.31 -3.05
CA THR A 711 27.68 11.37 -4.44
C THR A 711 26.73 10.60 -5.35
N HIS A 712 26.38 11.19 -6.48
CA HIS A 712 25.68 10.52 -7.58
C HIS A 712 26.41 10.75 -8.88
N GLU A 713 26.58 9.71 -9.69
CA GLU A 713 27.27 9.75 -10.96
C GLU A 713 26.43 9.14 -12.06
N VAL A 714 26.35 9.82 -13.19
CA VAL A 714 25.66 9.38 -14.40
C VAL A 714 26.66 9.33 -15.56
N ARG A 715 26.57 8.26 -16.33
CA ARG A 715 27.39 8.02 -17.52
C ARG A 715 26.51 7.74 -18.73
N PRO A 716 26.89 8.22 -19.94
CA PRO A 716 26.16 7.86 -21.14
C PRO A 716 26.31 6.36 -21.42
N ALA A 717 25.18 5.68 -21.56
CA ALA A 717 25.18 4.26 -21.89
C ALA A 717 25.68 4.03 -23.31
N ARG A 718 26.65 3.17 -23.45
CA ARG A 718 27.27 2.78 -24.74
C ARG A 718 26.39 1.74 -25.46
N ARG A 719 26.99 0.94 -26.31
CA ARG A 719 26.32 -0.16 -26.99
C ARG A 719 25.74 -1.14 -25.97
N PRO A 720 24.47 -1.60 -26.12
CA PRO A 720 23.92 -2.61 -25.26
C PRO A 720 24.66 -3.95 -25.44
N GLU A 721 25.18 -4.52 -24.34
CA GLU A 721 25.99 -5.74 -24.37
C GLU A 721 25.46 -6.83 -23.44
N LYS A 722 24.72 -6.47 -22.39
CA LYS A 722 24.20 -7.43 -21.40
C LYS A 722 22.88 -7.01 -20.82
N LEU A 723 22.14 -7.97 -20.30
CA LEU A 723 21.10 -7.72 -19.31
C LEU A 723 21.70 -7.68 -17.91
N ILE A 724 21.12 -6.92 -17.01
CA ILE A 724 21.34 -7.00 -15.56
C ILE A 724 20.00 -7.25 -14.88
N LEU A 725 20.03 -8.00 -13.79
CA LEU A 725 18.82 -8.39 -13.03
C LEU A 725 18.97 -8.02 -11.57
N TRP A 726 17.87 -7.55 -10.97
CA TRP A 726 17.75 -7.42 -9.52
C TRP A 726 16.32 -7.67 -9.07
N ALA A 727 16.17 -8.05 -7.81
CA ALA A 727 14.86 -8.12 -7.16
C ALA A 727 14.60 -6.81 -6.41
N ASP A 728 13.42 -6.25 -6.61
CA ASP A 728 12.93 -5.06 -5.89
C ASP A 728 12.14 -5.53 -4.65
N HIS A 729 12.86 -5.91 -3.59
CA HIS A 729 12.27 -6.49 -2.37
C HIS A 729 12.38 -5.58 -1.14
N GLU A 730 13.11 -4.46 -1.22
CA GLU A 730 13.31 -3.50 -0.11
C GLU A 730 13.70 -4.16 1.23
N GLY A 731 14.51 -5.21 1.18
CA GLY A 731 14.95 -5.97 2.35
C GLY A 731 13.99 -7.07 2.82
N MET A 732 12.83 -7.23 2.17
CA MET A 732 11.89 -8.31 2.47
C MET A 732 12.40 -9.67 2.02
N GLU A 733 12.23 -10.69 2.86
CA GLU A 733 12.39 -12.08 2.47
C GLU A 733 11.12 -12.60 1.80
N LEU A 734 11.28 -13.30 0.67
CA LEU A 734 10.17 -14.00 0.02
C LEU A 734 9.74 -15.21 0.85
N LYS A 735 8.45 -15.36 1.15
CA LYS A 735 7.91 -16.47 1.92
C LYS A 735 7.34 -17.56 1.00
N ALA A 736 7.59 -18.81 1.34
CA ALA A 736 7.09 -19.98 0.61
C ALA A 736 5.67 -20.34 1.08
N ASP A 737 4.72 -19.46 0.86
CA ASP A 737 3.31 -19.62 1.23
C ASP A 737 2.39 -19.87 0.03
N GLY A 738 2.95 -19.90 -1.19
CA GLY A 738 2.21 -20.09 -2.43
C GLY A 738 1.59 -18.80 -2.98
N SER A 739 1.80 -17.67 -2.30
CA SER A 739 1.14 -16.39 -2.58
C SER A 739 2.09 -15.22 -2.69
N ASP A 740 3.21 -15.25 -1.95
CA ASP A 740 4.10 -14.09 -1.84
C ASP A 740 4.78 -13.75 -3.17
N LEU A 741 4.84 -12.46 -3.44
CA LEU A 741 5.26 -11.87 -4.71
C LEU A 741 6.53 -11.03 -4.55
N VAL A 742 7.39 -11.08 -5.56
CA VAL A 742 8.51 -10.15 -5.70
C VAL A 742 8.61 -9.63 -7.12
N THR A 743 8.88 -8.34 -7.29
CA THR A 743 9.18 -7.78 -8.60
C THR A 743 10.64 -8.03 -8.94
N VAL A 744 10.88 -8.63 -10.10
CA VAL A 744 12.22 -8.78 -10.67
C VAL A 744 12.33 -7.89 -11.91
N ILE A 745 13.36 -7.07 -11.94
CA ILE A 745 13.57 -6.08 -12.99
C ILE A 745 14.80 -6.49 -13.81
N ALA A 746 14.62 -6.60 -15.12
CA ALA A 746 15.73 -6.68 -16.07
C ALA A 746 16.01 -5.28 -16.64
N ALA A 747 17.29 -4.93 -16.78
CA ALA A 747 17.68 -3.73 -17.49
C ALA A 747 18.65 -4.08 -18.62
N VAL A 748 18.52 -3.39 -19.73
CA VAL A 748 19.46 -3.44 -20.84
C VAL A 748 20.63 -2.54 -20.52
N ALA A 749 21.84 -3.06 -20.49
CA ALA A 749 23.03 -2.33 -20.07
C ALA A 749 24.19 -2.48 -21.07
N ASP A 750 25.08 -1.51 -21.03
CA ASP A 750 26.36 -1.58 -21.69
C ASP A 750 27.35 -2.49 -20.93
N LYS A 751 28.58 -2.60 -21.40
CA LYS A 751 29.62 -3.40 -20.78
C LYS A 751 29.93 -2.96 -19.34
N ALA A 752 29.88 -1.67 -19.07
CA ALA A 752 30.13 -1.10 -17.73
C ALA A 752 28.96 -1.24 -16.77
N GLY A 753 27.76 -1.51 -17.27
CA GLY A 753 26.54 -1.62 -16.47
C GLY A 753 25.65 -0.39 -16.52
N ASN A 754 25.97 0.60 -17.35
CA ASN A 754 25.11 1.78 -17.53
C ASN A 754 23.85 1.37 -18.29
N ILE A 755 22.69 1.75 -17.79
CA ILE A 755 21.39 1.39 -18.37
C ILE A 755 21.15 2.15 -19.67
N LYS A 756 20.82 1.43 -20.74
CA LYS A 756 20.46 1.97 -22.03
C LYS A 756 18.96 2.31 -22.05
N HIS A 757 18.62 3.54 -21.70
CA HIS A 757 17.21 3.97 -21.60
C HIS A 757 16.50 3.96 -22.96
N LEU A 758 17.18 4.38 -24.01
CA LEU A 758 16.64 4.43 -25.37
C LEU A 758 16.85 3.09 -26.09
N ASN A 759 15.93 2.17 -25.90
CA ASN A 759 15.86 0.90 -26.64
C ASN A 759 14.42 0.35 -26.64
N ASN A 760 14.15 -0.62 -27.52
CA ASN A 760 12.85 -1.25 -27.71
C ASN A 760 12.94 -2.79 -27.71
N TYR A 761 13.91 -3.35 -27.01
CA TYR A 761 14.02 -4.80 -26.89
C TYR A 761 12.79 -5.38 -26.18
N GLN A 762 12.56 -6.67 -26.43
CA GLN A 762 11.65 -7.49 -25.62
C GLN A 762 12.46 -8.49 -24.82
N VAL A 763 12.20 -8.58 -23.53
CA VAL A 763 12.87 -9.49 -22.62
C VAL A 763 11.95 -10.67 -22.30
N GLN A 764 12.49 -11.86 -22.55
CA GLN A 764 11.85 -13.12 -22.19
C GLN A 764 12.42 -13.64 -20.88
N PHE A 765 11.57 -13.97 -19.94
CA PHE A 765 11.95 -14.57 -18.67
C PHE A 765 11.62 -16.05 -18.62
N SER A 766 12.43 -16.82 -17.88
CA SER A 766 12.13 -18.16 -17.44
C SER A 766 12.48 -18.34 -15.98
N VAL A 767 11.74 -19.18 -15.27
CA VAL A 767 11.91 -19.46 -13.85
C VAL A 767 12.03 -20.95 -13.63
N GLU A 768 13.00 -21.35 -12.82
CA GLU A 768 13.24 -22.71 -12.37
C GLU A 768 13.27 -22.75 -10.84
N GLY A 769 12.88 -23.89 -10.25
CA GLY A 769 12.85 -24.08 -8.79
C GLY A 769 11.52 -23.69 -8.15
N GLU A 770 11.57 -23.14 -6.93
CA GLU A 770 10.41 -22.93 -6.09
C GLU A 770 9.73 -21.54 -6.32
N GLY A 771 9.58 -21.18 -7.59
CA GLY A 771 8.89 -19.95 -8.02
C GLY A 771 8.27 -20.09 -9.39
N ARG A 772 7.38 -19.14 -9.73
CA ARG A 772 6.73 -19.06 -11.04
C ARG A 772 6.56 -17.62 -11.50
N LEU A 773 6.50 -17.42 -12.81
CA LEU A 773 6.12 -16.14 -13.41
C LEU A 773 4.61 -15.92 -13.24
N VAL A 774 4.24 -14.66 -12.98
CA VAL A 774 2.84 -14.22 -12.92
C VAL A 774 2.45 -13.55 -14.23
N GLY A 775 1.43 -14.08 -14.89
CA GLY A 775 0.99 -13.63 -16.21
C GLY A 775 1.87 -14.19 -17.35
N ASP A 776 1.37 -14.09 -18.56
CA ASP A 776 1.99 -14.62 -19.78
C ASP A 776 1.90 -13.62 -20.95
N ALA A 777 2.08 -14.11 -22.17
CA ALA A 777 2.06 -13.29 -23.37
C ALA A 777 0.66 -12.70 -23.69
N SER A 778 -0.41 -13.29 -23.19
CA SER A 778 -1.79 -12.82 -23.46
C SER A 778 -2.06 -11.46 -22.80
N VAL A 779 -1.41 -11.21 -21.67
CA VAL A 779 -1.46 -9.93 -20.94
C VAL A 779 -0.18 -9.13 -21.05
N GLY A 780 0.74 -9.50 -21.93
CA GLY A 780 2.02 -8.81 -22.13
C GLY A 780 2.98 -8.90 -20.94
N ALA A 781 2.76 -9.83 -20.02
CA ALA A 781 3.59 -10.01 -18.83
C ALA A 781 4.89 -10.79 -19.11
N ASN A 782 4.94 -11.60 -20.17
CA ASN A 782 6.16 -12.29 -20.63
C ASN A 782 5.98 -12.83 -22.05
N PRO A 783 6.74 -12.35 -23.08
CA PRO A 783 7.85 -11.40 -22.99
C PRO A 783 7.42 -9.97 -22.67
N VAL A 784 8.28 -9.22 -21.97
CA VAL A 784 8.04 -7.85 -21.55
C VAL A 784 8.74 -6.88 -22.49
N PRO A 785 8.06 -5.86 -23.04
CA PRO A 785 8.73 -4.78 -23.76
C PRO A 785 9.54 -3.92 -22.79
N VAL A 786 10.76 -3.57 -23.18
CA VAL A 786 11.58 -2.65 -22.40
C VAL A 786 10.98 -1.25 -22.48
N LYS A 787 10.68 -0.67 -21.31
CA LYS A 787 10.22 0.71 -21.16
C LYS A 787 11.24 1.50 -20.35
N TRP A 788 11.79 2.55 -20.95
CA TRP A 788 12.82 3.38 -20.32
C TRP A 788 13.97 2.57 -19.71
N GLY A 789 14.52 1.65 -20.52
CA GLY A 789 15.68 0.81 -20.19
C GLY A 789 15.40 -0.44 -19.34
N THR A 790 14.21 -0.62 -18.83
CA THR A 790 13.84 -1.70 -17.89
C THR A 790 12.64 -2.54 -18.35
N ALA A 791 12.59 -3.79 -17.89
CA ALA A 791 11.51 -4.75 -18.12
C ALA A 791 11.21 -5.49 -16.80
N PRO A 792 10.17 -5.09 -16.06
CA PRO A 792 9.78 -5.71 -14.79
C PRO A 792 8.86 -6.91 -15.00
N VAL A 793 8.98 -7.92 -14.13
CA VAL A 793 8.05 -9.06 -14.02
C VAL A 793 7.74 -9.36 -12.56
N LEU A 794 6.62 -10.03 -12.31
CA LEU A 794 6.29 -10.58 -11.00
C LEU A 794 6.67 -12.06 -10.93
N ILE A 795 7.32 -12.42 -9.83
CA ILE A 795 7.64 -13.79 -9.45
C ILE A 795 6.86 -14.12 -8.19
N GLN A 796 6.13 -15.23 -8.22
CA GLN A 796 5.39 -15.76 -7.08
C GLN A 796 6.09 -17.00 -6.54
N SER A 797 6.17 -17.12 -5.21
CA SER A 797 6.70 -18.30 -4.53
C SER A 797 5.76 -19.50 -4.66
N THR A 798 6.33 -20.71 -4.52
CA THR A 798 5.54 -21.92 -4.27
C THR A 798 5.29 -22.12 -2.77
N THR A 799 4.62 -23.19 -2.38
CA THR A 799 4.43 -23.58 -0.97
C THR A 799 5.65 -24.25 -0.36
N LYS A 800 6.73 -24.45 -1.13
CA LYS A 800 7.96 -25.09 -0.68
C LYS A 800 9.10 -24.07 -0.60
N PRO A 801 9.78 -23.94 0.53
CA PRO A 801 10.94 -23.08 0.62
C PRO A 801 12.09 -23.63 -0.24
N GLY A 802 12.79 -22.75 -0.91
CA GLY A 802 13.92 -23.18 -1.75
C GLY A 802 14.39 -22.12 -2.73
N LYS A 803 15.31 -22.55 -3.59
CA LYS A 803 15.92 -21.67 -4.58
C LYS A 803 14.98 -21.42 -5.76
N ILE A 804 15.04 -20.18 -6.24
CA ILE A 804 14.33 -19.71 -7.44
C ILE A 804 15.40 -19.13 -8.37
N ARG A 805 15.55 -19.75 -9.54
CA ARG A 805 16.49 -19.29 -10.55
C ARG A 805 15.74 -18.61 -11.68
N ILE A 806 16.01 -17.35 -11.89
CA ILE A 806 15.37 -16.50 -12.89
C ILE A 806 16.38 -16.19 -13.98
N VAL A 807 16.03 -16.47 -15.23
CA VAL A 807 16.86 -16.16 -16.40
C VAL A 807 16.12 -15.15 -17.27
N ALA A 808 16.77 -14.05 -17.61
CA ALA A 808 16.28 -13.09 -18.57
C ALA A 808 17.13 -13.11 -19.82
N SER A 809 16.50 -13.08 -20.98
CA SER A 809 17.14 -13.00 -22.29
C SER A 809 16.37 -12.08 -23.22
N VAL A 810 17.03 -11.44 -24.15
CA VAL A 810 16.32 -10.75 -25.23
C VAL A 810 15.65 -11.77 -26.16
N ARG A 811 14.44 -11.45 -26.62
CA ARG A 811 13.64 -12.36 -27.45
C ARG A 811 14.36 -12.80 -28.73
N TRP A 812 15.06 -11.89 -29.38
CA TRP A 812 15.80 -12.16 -30.61
C TRP A 812 17.26 -12.49 -30.30
N LYS A 813 17.75 -13.59 -30.87
CA LYS A 813 19.14 -14.03 -30.70
C LYS A 813 20.01 -13.54 -31.85
N GLY A 814 21.26 -13.20 -31.54
CA GLY A 814 22.27 -12.79 -32.51
C GLY A 814 23.58 -12.46 -31.80
N SER A 815 24.69 -12.54 -32.55
CA SER A 815 26.04 -12.33 -32.00
C SER A 815 26.29 -10.93 -31.44
N GLN A 816 25.41 -9.98 -31.78
CA GLN A 816 25.51 -8.57 -31.37
C GLN A 816 24.40 -8.17 -30.37
N MET A 817 23.59 -9.14 -29.93
CA MET A 817 22.50 -8.88 -28.97
C MET A 817 23.05 -8.94 -27.54
N PRO A 818 22.40 -8.25 -26.59
CA PRO A 818 22.76 -8.34 -25.19
C PRO A 818 22.77 -9.77 -24.66
N THR A 819 23.77 -10.12 -23.86
CA THR A 819 23.87 -11.42 -23.21
C THR A 819 22.79 -11.57 -22.14
N SER A 820 22.32 -12.78 -21.93
CA SER A 820 21.36 -13.12 -20.89
C SER A 820 21.92 -12.90 -19.49
N ALA A 821 21.04 -12.68 -18.51
CA ALA A 821 21.38 -12.56 -17.10
C ALA A 821 20.63 -13.61 -16.27
N VAL A 822 21.20 -13.96 -15.14
CA VAL A 822 20.64 -14.89 -14.16
C VAL A 822 20.58 -14.22 -12.80
N LEU A 823 19.47 -14.40 -12.09
CA LEU A 823 19.27 -14.00 -10.71
C LEU A 823 18.84 -15.24 -9.92
N GLU A 824 19.47 -15.48 -8.78
CA GLU A 824 19.05 -16.50 -7.83
C GLU A 824 18.44 -15.84 -6.60
N LEU A 825 17.23 -16.24 -6.25
CA LEU A 825 16.53 -15.88 -5.03
C LEU A 825 16.32 -17.15 -4.19
N GLU A 826 15.94 -16.96 -2.95
CA GLU A 826 15.56 -18.04 -2.04
C GLU A 826 14.30 -17.65 -1.28
N SER A 827 13.27 -18.52 -1.32
CA SER A 827 12.10 -18.36 -0.47
C SER A 827 12.31 -19.06 0.88
N LYS A 828 11.83 -18.41 1.95
CA LYS A 828 11.88 -18.93 3.33
C LYS A 828 10.58 -19.60 3.71
N PRO A 829 10.57 -20.49 4.70
CA PRO A 829 9.34 -21.14 5.15
C PRO A 829 8.22 -20.12 5.49
N ALA A 830 6.98 -20.51 5.21
CA ALA A 830 5.81 -19.76 5.62
C ALA A 830 5.77 -19.57 7.14
N VAL A 831 5.20 -18.46 7.59
CA VAL A 831 5.10 -18.12 9.03
C VAL A 831 4.07 -19.00 9.72
N HIS A 832 2.92 -19.20 9.07
CA HIS A 832 1.81 -20.00 9.60
C HIS A 832 1.71 -21.35 8.90
N PRO A 833 1.17 -22.38 9.57
CA PRO A 833 0.85 -23.65 8.92
C PRO A 833 -0.12 -23.43 7.75
N LEU A 834 0.20 -24.04 6.61
CA LEU A 834 -0.60 -23.93 5.39
C LEU A 834 -1.63 -25.08 5.35
N VAL A 835 -2.88 -24.78 4.99
CA VAL A 835 -3.96 -25.77 4.84
C VAL A 835 -4.24 -25.99 3.36
N TYR A 836 -3.80 -27.14 2.83
CA TYR A 836 -4.03 -27.55 1.44
C TYR A 836 -3.74 -29.03 1.24
N ALA A 837 -4.26 -29.61 0.15
CA ALA A 837 -3.85 -30.93 -0.29
C ALA A 837 -2.62 -30.82 -1.21
N GLU A 838 -1.56 -31.58 -0.96
CA GLU A 838 -0.32 -31.54 -1.75
C GLU A 838 -0.52 -31.82 -3.24
N SER A 839 -1.51 -32.66 -3.57
CA SER A 839 -1.90 -32.94 -4.97
C SER A 839 -2.41 -31.68 -5.67
N GLU A 840 -3.12 -30.81 -4.97
CA GLU A 840 -3.67 -29.57 -5.52
C GLU A 840 -2.62 -28.48 -5.63
N ALA A 841 -1.73 -28.35 -4.63
CA ALA A 841 -0.65 -27.37 -4.67
C ALA A 841 0.24 -27.49 -5.91
N LYS A 842 0.42 -28.70 -6.44
CA LYS A 842 1.16 -28.93 -7.69
C LYS A 842 0.45 -28.42 -8.94
N LEU A 843 -0.85 -28.21 -8.86
CA LEU A 843 -1.68 -27.73 -9.98
C LEU A 843 -1.77 -26.20 -10.04
N ILE A 844 -1.32 -25.51 -9.00
CA ILE A 844 -1.41 -24.06 -8.96
C ILE A 844 -0.69 -23.43 -10.16
N GLY A 845 -1.42 -22.64 -10.94
CA GLY A 845 -0.92 -21.98 -12.14
C GLY A 845 -0.66 -22.84 -13.36
N GLN A 846 -1.00 -24.16 -13.35
CA GLN A 846 -0.84 -25.03 -14.51
C GLN A 846 -1.96 -24.92 -15.54
N SER A 847 -3.17 -24.53 -15.12
CA SER A 847 -4.37 -24.50 -15.98
C SER A 847 -4.49 -23.26 -16.87
N MET A 848 -3.81 -22.18 -16.56
CA MET A 848 -3.90 -20.93 -17.32
C MET A 848 -3.43 -21.02 -18.78
N SER A 849 -2.60 -22.01 -19.13
CA SER A 849 -2.12 -22.20 -20.52
C SER A 849 -3.14 -22.81 -21.48
N LYS A 850 -4.28 -23.31 -21.01
CA LYS A 850 -5.29 -23.98 -21.85
C LYS A 850 -6.59 -23.20 -22.06
N ALA A 851 -6.87 -22.17 -21.28
CA ALA A 851 -8.07 -21.33 -21.45
C ALA A 851 -7.88 -20.19 -22.48
N GLY A 852 -6.67 -19.96 -22.96
CA GLY A 852 -6.28 -18.80 -23.76
C GLY A 852 -6.44 -18.91 -25.27
N SER A 853 -7.18 -19.89 -25.82
CA SER A 853 -7.44 -19.96 -27.28
C SER A 853 -8.91 -19.83 -27.65
N ALA A 854 -9.65 -18.95 -26.98
CA ALA A 854 -10.90 -18.45 -27.53
C ALA A 854 -10.56 -17.42 -28.62
N SER A 855 -11.01 -17.67 -29.82
CA SER A 855 -10.88 -16.83 -31.00
C SER A 855 -11.09 -15.35 -30.66
N THR A 856 -10.12 -14.51 -31.00
CA THR A 856 -10.20 -13.03 -30.91
C THR A 856 -11.16 -12.37 -31.90
N THR A 857 -12.00 -13.14 -32.55
CA THR A 857 -13.03 -12.61 -33.46
C THR A 857 -14.29 -12.35 -32.63
N ARG A 858 -14.46 -11.10 -32.22
CA ARG A 858 -15.68 -10.63 -31.55
C ARG A 858 -16.86 -10.79 -32.50
N THR A 859 -17.97 -11.31 -31.98
CA THR A 859 -19.22 -11.41 -32.75
C THR A 859 -19.83 -10.02 -32.99
N ALA A 860 -20.67 -9.89 -34.01
CA ALA A 860 -21.38 -8.64 -34.25
C ALA A 860 -22.28 -8.23 -33.08
N GLU A 861 -22.78 -9.18 -32.31
CA GLU A 861 -23.58 -8.96 -31.11
C GLU A 861 -22.73 -8.44 -29.93
N GLU A 862 -21.51 -8.94 -29.74
CA GLU A 862 -20.55 -8.41 -28.76
C GLU A 862 -20.11 -6.98 -29.09
N LEU A 863 -19.86 -6.69 -30.38
CA LEU A 863 -19.54 -5.34 -30.84
C LEU A 863 -20.70 -4.37 -30.64
N GLN A 864 -21.95 -4.81 -30.91
CA GLN A 864 -23.13 -3.98 -30.68
C GLN A 864 -23.39 -3.75 -29.19
N THR A 865 -23.16 -4.77 -28.36
CA THR A 865 -23.26 -4.65 -26.90
C THR A 865 -22.25 -3.66 -26.35
N GLU A 866 -21.00 -3.71 -26.86
CA GLU A 866 -19.95 -2.76 -26.49
C GLU A 866 -20.29 -1.32 -26.92
N GLN A 867 -20.83 -1.13 -28.13
CA GLN A 867 -21.27 0.19 -28.60
C GLN A 867 -22.41 0.74 -27.74
N ASN A 868 -23.37 -0.09 -27.38
CA ASN A 868 -24.50 0.29 -26.53
C ASN A 868 -24.00 0.66 -25.12
N ARG A 869 -23.07 -0.13 -24.56
CA ARG A 869 -22.44 0.15 -23.27
C ARG A 869 -21.67 1.48 -23.30
N LYS A 870 -20.90 1.73 -24.36
CA LYS A 870 -20.18 2.99 -24.54
C LYS A 870 -21.12 4.19 -24.60
N ALA A 871 -22.20 4.09 -25.38
CA ALA A 871 -23.20 5.16 -25.47
C ALA A 871 -23.90 5.43 -24.12
N GLU A 872 -24.18 4.38 -23.35
CA GLU A 872 -24.74 4.51 -22.01
C GLU A 872 -23.74 5.13 -21.03
N ASN A 873 -22.45 4.78 -21.11
CA ASN A 873 -21.37 5.35 -20.30
C ASN A 873 -21.20 6.85 -20.60
N ASP A 874 -21.18 7.22 -21.87
CA ASP A 874 -21.11 8.63 -22.29
C ASP A 874 -22.29 9.43 -21.73
N ARG A 875 -23.49 8.82 -21.67
CA ARG A 875 -24.65 9.44 -21.04
C ARG A 875 -24.48 9.62 -19.53
N LYS A 876 -24.04 8.58 -18.83
CA LYS A 876 -23.80 8.62 -17.37
C LYS A 876 -22.69 9.61 -17.01
N LEU A 877 -21.64 9.67 -17.81
CA LEU A 877 -20.57 10.65 -17.63
C LEU A 877 -21.10 12.07 -17.73
N LYS A 878 -21.92 12.37 -18.77
CA LYS A 878 -22.56 13.68 -18.94
C LYS A 878 -23.53 14.02 -17.80
N GLU A 879 -24.21 13.03 -17.23
CA GLU A 879 -25.06 13.24 -16.05
C GLU A 879 -24.23 13.59 -14.81
N VAL A 880 -23.07 12.95 -14.62
CA VAL A 880 -22.12 13.27 -13.54
C VAL A 880 -21.50 14.65 -13.74
N GLU A 881 -21.05 14.96 -14.96
CA GLU A 881 -20.52 16.29 -15.30
C GLU A 881 -21.55 17.39 -15.06
N LYS A 882 -22.80 17.13 -15.42
CA LYS A 882 -23.90 18.05 -15.13
C LYS A 882 -24.17 18.22 -13.65
N GLN A 883 -24.15 17.14 -12.87
CA GLN A 883 -24.29 17.21 -11.43
C GLN A 883 -23.13 17.96 -10.77
N GLN A 884 -21.91 17.80 -11.28
CA GLN A 884 -20.73 18.55 -10.82
C GLN A 884 -20.80 20.04 -11.20
N ALA A 885 -21.27 20.37 -12.41
CA ALA A 885 -21.49 21.75 -12.84
C ALA A 885 -22.61 22.41 -12.01
N ASP A 886 -23.73 21.70 -11.80
CA ASP A 886 -24.82 22.18 -10.92
C ASP A 886 -24.36 22.35 -9.45
N PHE A 887 -23.32 21.61 -9.04
CA PHE A 887 -22.68 21.76 -7.73
C PHE A 887 -21.86 23.06 -7.66
N GLY A 888 -21.06 23.35 -8.69
CA GLY A 888 -20.28 24.59 -8.77
C GLY A 888 -21.07 25.86 -8.98
N GLU A 889 -22.28 25.78 -9.56
CA GLU A 889 -23.15 26.94 -9.79
C GLU A 889 -24.07 27.25 -8.59
N LYS A 890 -24.26 26.30 -7.65
CA LYS A 890 -25.14 26.48 -6.47
C LYS A 890 -24.41 26.87 -5.19
N ASN A 891 -23.07 26.96 -5.24
CA ASN A 891 -22.21 27.51 -4.20
C ASN A 891 -21.62 28.85 -4.67
#